data_1fc0b8fc257bda2d962dd66352a3afda
#
_entry.id   1fc0b8fc257bda2d962dd66352a3afda
#
_cell.length_a   1.000
_cell.length_b   1.000
_cell.length_c   1.000
_cell.angle_alpha   90.00
_cell.angle_beta   90.00
_cell.angle_gamma   90.00
#
_symmetry.space_group_name_H-M   'P 1'
#
loop_
_entity.id
_entity.type
_entity.pdbx_description
1 polymer ?
#
loop_
_entity_poly.entity_id
_entity_poly.type
_entity_poly.pdbx_seq_one_letter_code
_entity_poly.pdbx_strand_id
1 'polypeptide(L)'
;MGKDKVTEEYGSLLFTDQVMQERLPKPTYKELTKVIKEGKALDLDIANEVAHAMKEWALEKGATHFAHWFQPLTGITSEKHDSFITPKDDGSVLMSFSGKELVQGEPDASSFPSGGLRATFEARGYTAWDPTSPAFIKDEVLCIPTAFISYTGEALDKKTPLLRSQVALANQAKRVLALFGKQATSVITTVGPEQEYFLVKEEDFQKRPDLVLTGRTLFGCAPAKGQELEEHYFGAIRPTVNAFMKEVDDELWKLGVPAKTKHNEVAPSQHELAPIFEQGSLAIDDNLLAMEKLKLLATHHGLACLQHEKPFDYVNGSGKHNNWSVCADGKNLLEPGANPSENLQFLVFLAGLIAAVDKHADLMRVSVSSAGNDHRLGANEAPPAIVSVFLGDELDEVVEGLIHDETVAAHGKTRMDLGVPMLPDVLQATTDRTRTSPFAFTGNKFEFRMCGSQQNLSDPNVVLNTAVAEQCDEFATLMEGKEGDEFTAAALEWVKKTLRDHHRIIFEGNGYSEEWEQEAARRGLPNFKTTPDALPQMIKPENIEFFSKYGVLNDAEVHARYVSKAEQYAKLLNIEANTMVDMAKRMYLPAISEYSSSLAGSVATKAELGLEARAERELVVELTSGIDAIYDAVADLEAKNAVARDIEDPQQECDAYRDSVIPAMDVLRAAVDEMETIVADDYWPVPSYNSMLFWV
;
A
#
# COMPACT_ATOMS: atom_id res chain seq x y z
N MET A 1 -14.07 -17.72 -19.47
CA MET A 1 -13.12 -18.55 -20.29
C MET A 1 -13.31 -20.03 -20.01
N GLY A 2 -13.06 -20.92 -20.99
CA GLY A 2 -12.98 -22.36 -20.72
C GLY A 2 -11.67 -22.71 -19.98
N LYS A 3 -11.64 -23.85 -19.28
CA LYS A 3 -10.52 -24.30 -18.47
C LYS A 3 -9.16 -24.27 -19.21
N ASP A 4 -9.14 -24.62 -20.48
CA ASP A 4 -7.94 -24.67 -21.30
C ASP A 4 -7.44 -23.24 -21.66
N LYS A 5 -8.36 -22.29 -21.80
CA LYS A 5 -8.04 -20.92 -22.21
C LYS A 5 -7.27 -20.13 -21.14
N VAL A 6 -7.54 -20.34 -19.84
CA VAL A 6 -6.82 -19.66 -18.75
C VAL A 6 -5.35 -20.09 -18.72
N THR A 7 -5.09 -21.38 -18.85
CA THR A 7 -3.70 -21.92 -18.84
C THR A 7 -2.88 -21.51 -20.07
N GLU A 8 -3.55 -21.23 -21.19
CA GLU A 8 -2.91 -20.76 -22.43
C GLU A 8 -2.66 -19.24 -22.42
N GLU A 9 -3.53 -18.49 -21.72
CA GLU A 9 -3.47 -17.03 -21.71
C GLU A 9 -2.65 -16.47 -20.52
N TYR A 10 -2.43 -17.25 -19.46
CA TYR A 10 -1.64 -16.79 -18.31
C TYR A 10 -0.22 -16.42 -18.73
N GLY A 11 0.19 -15.18 -18.41
CA GLY A 11 1.49 -14.63 -18.79
C GLY A 11 1.69 -14.42 -20.30
N SER A 12 0.61 -14.48 -21.11
CA SER A 12 0.70 -14.32 -22.57
C SER A 12 1.19 -12.95 -23.01
N LEU A 13 1.09 -11.94 -22.13
CA LEU A 13 1.58 -10.58 -22.34
C LEU A 13 2.86 -10.28 -21.55
N LEU A 14 3.53 -11.30 -21.00
CA LEU A 14 4.84 -11.18 -20.36
C LEU A 14 5.97 -11.70 -21.25
N PHE A 15 7.12 -11.04 -21.21
CA PHE A 15 8.38 -11.55 -21.76
C PHE A 15 9.01 -12.52 -20.74
N THR A 16 8.39 -13.70 -20.61
CA THR A 16 8.72 -14.72 -19.61
C THR A 16 10.05 -15.42 -19.87
N ASP A 17 10.54 -16.20 -18.89
CA ASP A 17 11.70 -17.08 -19.04
C ASP A 17 11.53 -18.05 -20.24
N GLN A 18 10.31 -18.58 -20.43
CA GLN A 18 10.01 -19.42 -21.59
C GLN A 18 10.16 -18.67 -22.92
N VAL A 19 9.61 -17.44 -23.01
CA VAL A 19 9.73 -16.59 -24.20
C VAL A 19 11.20 -16.24 -24.47
N MET A 20 11.96 -15.91 -23.41
CA MET A 20 13.40 -15.67 -23.52
C MET A 20 14.15 -16.90 -24.04
N GLN A 21 13.84 -18.08 -23.52
CA GLN A 21 14.48 -19.33 -23.93
C GLN A 21 14.18 -19.69 -25.38
N GLU A 22 12.97 -19.39 -25.86
CA GLU A 22 12.55 -19.66 -27.25
C GLU A 22 13.16 -18.68 -28.25
N ARG A 23 13.36 -17.41 -27.86
CA ARG A 23 13.70 -16.31 -28.77
C ARG A 23 15.15 -15.85 -28.71
N LEU A 24 15.84 -16.08 -27.60
CA LEU A 24 17.23 -15.67 -27.46
C LEU A 24 18.20 -16.77 -27.94
N PRO A 25 19.34 -16.39 -28.50
CA PRO A 25 20.45 -17.34 -28.72
C PRO A 25 20.83 -17.97 -27.35
N LYS A 26 21.15 -19.26 -27.37
CA LYS A 26 21.50 -20.02 -26.17
C LYS A 26 22.59 -19.38 -25.30
N PRO A 27 23.66 -18.78 -25.82
CA PRO A 27 24.65 -18.06 -24.99
C PRO A 27 24.05 -16.86 -24.30
N THR A 28 23.30 -16.02 -25.01
CA THR A 28 22.64 -14.79 -24.53
C THR A 28 21.65 -15.11 -23.42
N TYR A 29 20.80 -16.12 -23.62
CA TYR A 29 19.86 -16.60 -22.60
C TYR A 29 20.60 -17.02 -21.32
N LYS A 30 21.71 -17.78 -21.45
CA LYS A 30 22.50 -18.20 -20.27
C LYS A 30 23.11 -17.03 -19.52
N GLU A 31 23.67 -16.06 -20.23
CA GLU A 31 24.28 -14.89 -19.58
C GLU A 31 23.21 -14.00 -18.95
N LEU A 32 22.09 -13.74 -19.63
CA LEU A 32 20.95 -13.00 -19.05
C LEU A 32 20.42 -13.70 -17.78
N THR A 33 20.28 -15.03 -17.80
CA THR A 33 19.86 -15.81 -16.63
C THR A 33 20.83 -15.66 -15.46
N LYS A 34 22.15 -15.58 -15.72
CA LYS A 34 23.13 -15.30 -14.66
C LYS A 34 23.01 -13.88 -14.13
N VAL A 35 22.80 -12.88 -14.99
CA VAL A 35 22.55 -11.49 -14.55
C VAL A 35 21.37 -11.46 -13.58
N ILE A 36 20.25 -12.07 -13.95
CA ILE A 36 19.02 -12.12 -13.14
C ILE A 36 19.25 -12.85 -11.81
N LYS A 37 19.90 -14.02 -11.82
CA LYS A 37 20.05 -14.88 -10.62
C LYS A 37 21.20 -14.46 -9.71
N GLU A 38 22.29 -13.95 -10.29
CA GLU A 38 23.53 -13.66 -9.57
C GLU A 38 23.74 -12.16 -9.30
N GLY A 39 22.88 -11.27 -9.87
CA GLY A 39 22.99 -9.82 -9.71
C GLY A 39 24.22 -9.22 -10.41
N LYS A 40 24.66 -9.78 -11.53
CA LYS A 40 25.80 -9.28 -12.30
C LYS A 40 25.41 -8.14 -13.23
N ALA A 41 26.40 -7.30 -13.60
CA ALA A 41 26.19 -6.27 -14.60
C ALA A 41 25.91 -6.89 -15.99
N LEU A 42 24.99 -6.27 -16.75
CA LEU A 42 24.62 -6.67 -18.10
C LEU A 42 25.64 -6.12 -19.12
N ASP A 43 26.07 -6.96 -20.06
CA ASP A 43 26.86 -6.54 -21.22
C ASP A 43 25.97 -5.89 -22.28
N LEU A 44 26.43 -4.81 -22.92
CA LEU A 44 25.70 -4.08 -23.94
C LEU A 44 25.42 -4.92 -25.21
N ASP A 45 26.33 -5.83 -25.59
CA ASP A 45 26.13 -6.72 -26.72
C ASP A 45 24.96 -7.69 -26.45
N ILE A 46 24.88 -8.22 -25.24
CA ILE A 46 23.74 -9.03 -24.79
C ILE A 46 22.46 -8.22 -24.79
N ALA A 47 22.51 -6.97 -24.35
CA ALA A 47 21.35 -6.08 -24.35
C ALA A 47 20.79 -5.84 -25.76
N ASN A 48 21.62 -5.74 -26.79
CA ASN A 48 21.17 -5.60 -28.18
C ASN A 48 20.40 -6.85 -28.69
N GLU A 49 20.87 -8.04 -28.36
CA GLU A 49 20.18 -9.29 -28.74
C GLU A 49 18.84 -9.42 -27.99
N VAL A 50 18.81 -9.05 -26.69
CA VAL A 50 17.58 -9.07 -25.90
C VAL A 50 16.59 -8.03 -26.42
N ALA A 51 17.03 -6.80 -26.69
CA ALA A 51 16.18 -5.74 -27.23
C ALA A 51 15.55 -6.13 -28.57
N HIS A 52 16.33 -6.75 -29.47
CA HIS A 52 15.80 -7.24 -30.73
C HIS A 52 14.71 -8.30 -30.52
N ALA A 53 14.96 -9.30 -29.67
CA ALA A 53 14.01 -10.37 -29.41
C ALA A 53 12.73 -9.83 -28.73
N MET A 54 12.88 -8.89 -27.80
CA MET A 54 11.77 -8.21 -27.10
C MET A 54 10.91 -7.42 -28.07
N LYS A 55 11.53 -6.64 -28.98
CA LYS A 55 10.82 -5.88 -30.01
C LYS A 55 10.03 -6.80 -30.96
N GLU A 56 10.65 -7.85 -31.49
CA GLU A 56 9.95 -8.77 -32.40
C GLU A 56 8.76 -9.43 -31.70
N TRP A 57 8.93 -9.87 -30.44
CA TRP A 57 7.84 -10.40 -29.64
C TRP A 57 6.74 -9.35 -29.39
N ALA A 58 7.11 -8.10 -29.08
CA ALA A 58 6.16 -7.03 -28.83
C ALA A 58 5.35 -6.68 -30.08
N LEU A 59 6.00 -6.62 -31.26
CA LEU A 59 5.32 -6.40 -32.55
C LEU A 59 4.32 -7.52 -32.87
N GLU A 60 4.66 -8.78 -32.60
CA GLU A 60 3.74 -9.91 -32.77
C GLU A 60 2.52 -9.84 -31.85
N LYS A 61 2.67 -9.18 -30.67
CA LYS A 61 1.59 -8.90 -29.72
C LYS A 61 0.81 -7.61 -30.04
N GLY A 62 1.16 -6.91 -31.10
CA GLY A 62 0.49 -5.70 -31.55
C GLY A 62 1.08 -4.40 -31.01
N ALA A 63 2.13 -4.44 -30.19
CA ALA A 63 2.74 -3.23 -29.68
C ALA A 63 3.46 -2.43 -30.77
N THR A 64 3.28 -1.12 -30.76
CA THR A 64 3.93 -0.17 -31.69
C THR A 64 4.88 0.79 -30.99
N HIS A 65 4.80 0.83 -29.66
CA HIS A 65 5.58 1.69 -28.78
C HIS A 65 6.21 0.88 -27.66
N PHE A 66 7.21 1.49 -27.02
CA PHE A 66 7.76 1.02 -25.74
C PHE A 66 7.76 2.14 -24.70
N ALA A 67 7.81 1.78 -23.43
CA ALA A 67 7.92 2.70 -22.33
C ALA A 67 8.86 2.16 -21.25
N HIS A 68 9.70 3.02 -20.70
CA HIS A 68 10.37 2.74 -19.44
C HIS A 68 9.37 2.99 -18.31
N TRP A 69 8.92 1.89 -17.70
CA TRP A 69 7.91 1.88 -16.65
C TRP A 69 8.56 1.88 -15.28
N PHE A 70 8.26 2.86 -14.44
CA PHE A 70 8.88 3.01 -13.12
C PHE A 70 7.92 3.56 -12.06
N GLN A 71 8.35 3.48 -10.79
CA GLN A 71 7.60 3.89 -9.61
C GLN A 71 8.12 5.25 -9.11
N PRO A 72 7.49 6.39 -9.41
CA PRO A 72 7.91 7.71 -8.95
C PRO A 72 7.77 7.86 -7.43
N LEU A 73 8.34 8.92 -6.84
CA LEU A 73 8.18 9.21 -5.41
C LEU A 73 6.72 9.46 -5.01
N THR A 74 5.91 9.99 -5.93
CA THR A 74 4.47 10.23 -5.75
C THR A 74 3.68 9.62 -6.89
N GLY A 75 2.42 9.28 -6.64
CA GLY A 75 1.58 8.59 -7.62
C GLY A 75 1.80 7.07 -7.63
N ILE A 76 1.30 6.41 -8.67
CA ILE A 76 1.34 4.93 -8.78
C ILE A 76 2.53 4.53 -9.65
N THR A 77 2.46 4.81 -10.94
CA THR A 77 3.48 4.47 -11.94
C THR A 77 3.67 5.62 -12.92
N SER A 78 4.80 5.61 -13.62
CA SER A 78 5.11 6.56 -14.68
C SER A 78 5.64 5.86 -15.91
N GLU A 79 5.22 6.32 -17.07
CA GLU A 79 5.64 5.82 -18.38
C GLU A 79 5.61 6.94 -19.41
N LYS A 80 6.55 6.88 -20.36
CA LYS A 80 6.58 7.74 -21.54
C LYS A 80 6.67 6.83 -22.77
N HIS A 81 5.71 6.96 -23.68
CA HIS A 81 5.64 6.09 -24.85
C HIS A 81 6.50 6.64 -25.99
N ASP A 82 7.52 5.89 -26.36
CA ASP A 82 8.36 6.15 -27.54
C ASP A 82 8.05 5.10 -28.62
N SER A 83 7.87 5.50 -29.88
CA SER A 83 7.57 4.55 -30.93
C SER A 83 8.82 3.82 -31.41
N PHE A 84 8.65 2.60 -31.93
CA PHE A 84 9.74 1.87 -32.56
C PHE A 84 10.17 2.43 -33.92
N ILE A 85 9.52 3.49 -34.43
CA ILE A 85 9.74 4.03 -35.76
C ILE A 85 11.10 4.72 -35.87
N THR A 86 11.92 4.29 -36.84
CA THR A 86 13.13 5.00 -37.23
C THR A 86 13.01 5.38 -38.70
N PRO A 87 12.96 6.69 -39.05
CA PRO A 87 12.90 7.18 -40.41
C PRO A 87 14.16 6.82 -41.21
N LYS A 88 14.00 6.54 -42.50
CA LYS A 88 15.10 6.32 -43.48
C LYS A 88 15.19 7.50 -44.44
N ASP A 89 16.35 7.65 -45.06
CA ASP A 89 16.62 8.70 -46.05
C ASP A 89 15.70 8.65 -47.28
N ASP A 90 15.15 7.47 -47.60
CA ASP A 90 14.23 7.26 -48.71
C ASP A 90 12.76 7.61 -48.39
N GLY A 91 12.49 8.14 -47.17
CA GLY A 91 11.16 8.46 -46.71
C GLY A 91 10.35 7.29 -46.18
N SER A 92 10.91 6.08 -46.19
CA SER A 92 10.35 4.92 -45.51
C SER A 92 10.72 4.90 -44.03
N VAL A 93 10.14 3.97 -43.26
CA VAL A 93 10.46 3.76 -41.84
C VAL A 93 10.84 2.32 -41.61
N LEU A 94 11.63 2.07 -40.60
CA LEU A 94 11.82 0.73 -40.03
C LEU A 94 11.43 0.73 -38.54
N MET A 95 11.12 -0.45 -38.02
CA MET A 95 10.88 -0.64 -36.59
C MET A 95 12.19 -1.08 -35.95
N SER A 96 12.76 -0.25 -35.09
CA SER A 96 14.02 -0.53 -34.40
C SER A 96 13.89 -0.36 -32.89
N PHE A 97 14.68 -1.10 -32.15
CA PHE A 97 14.84 -0.98 -30.71
C PHE A 97 16.20 -1.54 -30.35
N SER A 98 17.07 -0.69 -29.83
CA SER A 98 18.47 -1.03 -29.54
C SER A 98 18.65 -1.44 -28.08
N GLY A 99 19.75 -2.13 -27.80
CA GLY A 99 20.14 -2.45 -26.43
C GLY A 99 20.37 -1.19 -25.57
N LYS A 100 20.82 -0.09 -26.18
CA LYS A 100 20.92 1.19 -25.47
C LYS A 100 19.54 1.70 -25.03
N GLU A 101 18.55 1.66 -25.90
CA GLU A 101 17.17 2.06 -25.59
C GLU A 101 16.50 1.10 -24.59
N LEU A 102 16.86 -0.19 -24.56
CA LEU A 102 16.41 -1.13 -23.55
C LEU A 102 16.99 -0.78 -22.18
N VAL A 103 18.31 -0.60 -22.10
CA VAL A 103 19.04 -0.49 -20.84
C VAL A 103 18.86 0.87 -20.18
N GLN A 104 18.75 1.94 -20.98
CA GLN A 104 18.77 3.31 -20.48
C GLN A 104 17.80 4.20 -21.25
N GLY A 105 17.00 4.99 -20.50
CA GLY A 105 16.26 6.13 -21.00
C GLY A 105 16.75 7.42 -20.36
N GLU A 106 16.43 8.55 -20.98
CA GLU A 106 16.77 9.89 -20.49
C GLU A 106 15.49 10.75 -20.41
N PRO A 107 14.54 10.43 -19.49
CA PRO A 107 13.35 11.24 -19.32
C PRO A 107 13.70 12.61 -18.76
N ASP A 108 12.83 13.62 -19.05
CA ASP A 108 12.94 14.92 -18.40
C ASP A 108 12.55 14.82 -16.92
N ALA A 109 13.57 14.82 -16.07
CA ALA A 109 13.40 14.72 -14.63
C ALA A 109 12.87 16.01 -13.97
N SER A 110 12.78 17.14 -14.70
CA SER A 110 12.29 18.42 -14.16
C SER A 110 10.83 18.38 -13.74
N SER A 111 10.05 17.48 -14.35
CA SER A 111 8.62 17.32 -14.08
C SER A 111 8.28 16.32 -12.97
N PHE A 112 9.28 15.63 -12.40
CA PHE A 112 9.07 14.65 -11.34
C PHE A 112 9.41 15.21 -9.95
N PRO A 113 8.64 14.83 -8.90
CA PRO A 113 8.96 15.16 -7.53
C PRO A 113 10.36 14.65 -7.17
N SER A 114 11.19 15.53 -6.64
CA SER A 114 12.58 15.19 -6.25
C SER A 114 12.90 15.47 -4.78
N GLY A 115 11.96 16.05 -4.03
CA GLY A 115 12.18 16.42 -2.63
C GLY A 115 13.40 17.31 -2.42
N GLY A 116 13.72 18.18 -3.39
CA GLY A 116 14.87 19.08 -3.35
C GLY A 116 16.20 18.47 -3.78
N LEU A 117 16.23 17.20 -4.22
CA LEU A 117 17.48 16.54 -4.70
C LEU A 117 18.11 17.24 -5.91
N ARG A 118 17.37 18.05 -6.62
CA ARG A 118 17.86 18.78 -7.77
C ARG A 118 17.17 20.13 -7.93
N ALA A 119 17.89 21.07 -8.56
CA ALA A 119 17.32 22.35 -8.91
C ALA A 119 16.37 22.24 -10.12
N THR A 120 15.39 23.15 -10.22
CA THR A 120 14.39 23.16 -11.28
C THR A 120 14.95 23.24 -12.70
N PHE A 121 16.16 23.79 -12.88
CA PHE A 121 16.83 23.87 -14.18
C PHE A 121 17.59 22.59 -14.58
N GLU A 122 17.75 21.64 -13.68
CA GLU A 122 18.40 20.35 -13.95
C GLU A 122 17.36 19.36 -14.48
N ALA A 123 17.31 19.20 -15.78
CA ALA A 123 16.27 18.39 -16.43
C ALA A 123 16.65 16.93 -16.64
N ARG A 124 17.96 16.56 -16.59
CA ARG A 124 18.40 15.22 -16.94
C ARG A 124 18.23 14.23 -15.80
N GLY A 125 17.59 13.11 -16.07
CA GLY A 125 17.55 11.91 -15.25
C GLY A 125 17.73 10.68 -16.13
N TYR A 126 17.90 9.52 -15.50
CA TYR A 126 18.10 8.26 -16.21
C TYR A 126 17.15 7.20 -15.68
N THR A 127 16.57 6.42 -16.59
CA THR A 127 15.99 5.13 -16.27
C THR A 127 17.00 4.02 -16.54
N ALA A 128 16.99 2.98 -15.72
CA ALA A 128 17.84 1.81 -15.89
C ALA A 128 16.99 0.54 -15.85
N TRP A 129 17.11 -0.31 -16.88
CA TRP A 129 16.35 -1.55 -16.95
C TRP A 129 16.60 -2.45 -15.75
N ASP A 130 15.50 -2.94 -15.16
CA ASP A 130 15.53 -3.99 -14.15
C ASP A 130 15.23 -5.35 -14.79
N PRO A 131 16.22 -6.19 -15.07
CA PRO A 131 16.00 -7.49 -15.69
C PRO A 131 15.37 -8.51 -14.73
N THR A 132 15.22 -8.21 -13.46
CA THR A 132 14.59 -9.09 -12.46
C THR A 132 13.05 -9.03 -12.48
N SER A 133 12.49 -8.01 -13.14
CA SER A 133 11.07 -7.90 -13.42
C SER A 133 10.82 -8.09 -14.92
N PRO A 134 9.93 -9.01 -15.35
CA PRO A 134 9.64 -9.24 -16.75
C PRO A 134 9.07 -7.99 -17.43
N ALA A 135 9.51 -7.71 -18.67
CA ALA A 135 8.81 -6.73 -19.51
C ALA A 135 7.43 -7.28 -19.92
N PHE A 136 6.46 -6.40 -20.11
CA PHE A 136 5.08 -6.78 -20.37
C PHE A 136 4.43 -5.89 -21.43
N ILE A 137 3.36 -6.37 -22.04
CA ILE A 137 2.55 -5.59 -22.98
C ILE A 137 1.30 -5.09 -22.27
N LYS A 138 1.15 -3.76 -22.19
CA LYS A 138 -0.03 -3.09 -21.68
C LYS A 138 -0.52 -2.08 -22.71
N ASP A 139 -1.78 -2.18 -23.08
CA ASP A 139 -2.44 -1.24 -24.00
C ASP A 139 -1.62 -1.00 -25.30
N GLU A 140 -1.16 -2.09 -25.92
CA GLU A 140 -0.33 -2.11 -27.14
C GLU A 140 1.05 -1.41 -27.00
N VAL A 141 1.55 -1.28 -25.77
CA VAL A 141 2.87 -0.70 -25.44
C VAL A 141 3.73 -1.77 -24.75
N LEU A 142 4.98 -1.91 -25.16
CA LEU A 142 5.99 -2.69 -24.46
C LEU A 142 6.46 -1.90 -23.24
N CYS A 143 6.01 -2.28 -22.04
CA CYS A 143 6.45 -1.69 -20.78
C CYS A 143 7.68 -2.44 -20.25
N ILE A 144 8.72 -1.68 -19.96
CA ILE A 144 10.01 -2.19 -19.48
C ILE A 144 10.19 -1.69 -18.04
N PRO A 145 10.15 -2.59 -17.02
CA PRO A 145 10.38 -2.19 -15.64
C PRO A 145 11.78 -1.59 -15.46
N THR A 146 11.85 -0.40 -14.86
CA THR A 146 13.09 0.34 -14.68
C THR A 146 13.19 0.98 -13.30
N ALA A 147 14.44 1.22 -12.87
CA ALA A 147 14.79 2.19 -11.86
C ALA A 147 14.84 3.59 -12.46
N PHE A 148 14.65 4.64 -11.65
CA PHE A 148 14.77 6.04 -12.06
C PHE A 148 15.68 6.79 -11.11
N ILE A 149 16.76 7.37 -11.66
CA ILE A 149 17.80 8.06 -10.91
C ILE A 149 18.07 9.47 -11.45
N SER A 150 18.55 10.35 -10.57
CA SER A 150 18.99 11.69 -10.93
C SER A 150 20.25 11.68 -11.82
N TYR A 151 20.61 12.83 -12.36
CA TYR A 151 21.88 13.02 -13.08
C TYR A 151 23.11 12.68 -12.23
N THR A 152 23.03 12.89 -10.94
CA THR A 152 24.10 12.66 -9.95
C THR A 152 24.05 11.27 -9.32
N GLY A 153 23.02 10.47 -9.62
CA GLY A 153 22.93 9.05 -9.27
C GLY A 153 22.04 8.73 -8.06
N GLU A 154 21.38 9.74 -7.46
CA GLU A 154 20.40 9.50 -6.39
C GLU A 154 19.11 8.89 -6.93
N ALA A 155 18.52 7.98 -6.17
CA ALA A 155 17.26 7.35 -6.50
C ALA A 155 16.09 8.37 -6.42
N LEU A 156 15.40 8.57 -7.54
CA LEU A 156 14.20 9.40 -7.65
C LEU A 156 12.92 8.55 -7.72
N ASP A 157 13.02 7.27 -7.41
CA ASP A 157 11.95 6.30 -7.45
C ASP A 157 11.83 5.51 -6.14
N LYS A 158 10.83 4.63 -6.07
CA LYS A 158 10.62 3.72 -4.94
C LYS A 158 11.25 2.34 -5.15
N LYS A 159 11.48 1.94 -6.40
CA LYS A 159 12.02 0.61 -6.73
C LYS A 159 13.51 0.49 -6.40
N THR A 160 14.32 1.51 -6.67
CA THR A 160 15.77 1.45 -6.40
C THR A 160 16.09 1.16 -4.94
N PRO A 161 15.53 1.86 -3.93
CA PRO A 161 15.75 1.52 -2.53
C PRO A 161 15.23 0.11 -2.18
N LEU A 162 14.12 -0.33 -2.78
CA LEU A 162 13.58 -1.66 -2.57
C LEU A 162 14.58 -2.74 -3.01
N LEU A 163 15.11 -2.64 -4.22
CA LEU A 163 16.13 -3.57 -4.73
C LEU A 163 17.39 -3.55 -3.87
N ARG A 164 17.88 -2.35 -3.48
CA ARG A 164 19.03 -2.22 -2.57
C ARG A 164 18.78 -2.90 -1.22
N SER A 165 17.59 -2.75 -0.63
CA SER A 165 17.23 -3.39 0.64
C SER A 165 17.16 -4.92 0.54
N GLN A 166 16.66 -5.45 -0.59
CA GLN A 166 16.66 -6.89 -0.85
C GLN A 166 18.09 -7.45 -0.98
N VAL A 167 18.98 -6.73 -1.65
CA VAL A 167 20.41 -7.10 -1.75
C VAL A 167 21.07 -7.08 -0.37
N ALA A 168 20.80 -6.06 0.44
CA ALA A 168 21.33 -5.95 1.80
C ALA A 168 20.89 -7.13 2.65
N LEU A 169 19.59 -7.44 2.66
CA LEU A 169 19.05 -8.59 3.40
C LEU A 169 19.62 -9.92 2.88
N ALA A 170 19.66 -10.12 1.57
CA ALA A 170 20.19 -11.36 0.98
C ALA A 170 21.64 -11.61 1.38
N ASN A 171 22.48 -10.58 1.38
CA ASN A 171 23.88 -10.69 1.78
C ASN A 171 24.03 -11.09 3.24
N GLN A 172 23.28 -10.48 4.13
CA GLN A 172 23.38 -10.77 5.56
C GLN A 172 22.75 -12.10 5.94
N ALA A 173 21.61 -12.45 5.37
CA ALA A 173 20.96 -13.75 5.58
C ALA A 173 21.83 -14.93 5.08
N LYS A 174 22.58 -14.75 3.97
CA LYS A 174 23.56 -15.74 3.51
C LYS A 174 24.69 -15.97 4.53
N ARG A 175 25.16 -14.91 5.19
CA ARG A 175 26.14 -15.04 6.28
C ARG A 175 25.59 -15.86 7.45
N VAL A 176 24.35 -15.58 7.86
CA VAL A 176 23.66 -16.35 8.89
C VAL A 176 23.53 -17.83 8.49
N LEU A 177 23.06 -18.11 7.27
CA LEU A 177 22.89 -19.47 6.77
C LEU A 177 24.20 -20.25 6.67
N ALA A 178 25.30 -19.59 6.33
CA ALA A 178 26.64 -20.20 6.29
C ALA A 178 27.08 -20.71 7.67
N LEU A 179 26.72 -20.03 8.76
CA LEU A 179 26.97 -20.47 10.13
C LEU A 179 26.20 -21.76 10.49
N PHE A 180 25.06 -21.98 9.86
CA PHE A 180 24.31 -23.25 9.93
C PHE A 180 24.80 -24.32 8.93
N GLY A 181 25.95 -24.10 8.28
CA GLY A 181 26.50 -25.01 7.27
C GLY A 181 25.74 -25.03 5.93
N LYS A 182 24.90 -24.03 5.66
CA LYS A 182 24.09 -23.93 4.43
C LYS A 182 24.66 -22.88 3.50
N GLN A 183 24.96 -23.27 2.27
CA GLN A 183 25.41 -22.37 1.21
C GLN A 183 24.20 -22.03 0.31
N ALA A 184 23.57 -20.88 0.60
CA ALA A 184 22.44 -20.44 -0.20
C ALA A 184 22.91 -19.69 -1.45
N THR A 185 22.43 -20.12 -2.61
CA THR A 185 22.68 -19.44 -3.89
C THR A 185 21.85 -18.17 -3.99
N SER A 186 20.56 -18.28 -3.65
CA SER A 186 19.61 -17.18 -3.71
C SER A 186 18.91 -17.00 -2.37
N VAL A 187 18.81 -15.75 -1.93
CA VAL A 187 17.91 -15.34 -0.85
C VAL A 187 17.05 -14.20 -1.36
N ILE A 188 15.75 -14.34 -1.25
CA ILE A 188 14.75 -13.36 -1.70
C ILE A 188 13.74 -13.11 -0.58
N THR A 189 13.18 -11.91 -0.57
CA THR A 189 11.94 -11.66 0.18
C THR A 189 10.74 -12.03 -0.68
N THR A 190 9.67 -12.46 -0.04
CA THR A 190 8.38 -12.74 -0.69
C THR A 190 7.32 -11.81 -0.12
N VAL A 191 6.45 -11.31 -0.99
CA VAL A 191 5.35 -10.41 -0.64
C VAL A 191 4.07 -10.91 -1.28
N GLY A 192 2.97 -10.90 -0.51
CA GLY A 192 1.61 -11.12 -0.99
C GLY A 192 0.74 -9.94 -0.56
N PRO A 193 0.46 -8.98 -1.45
CA PRO A 193 -0.38 -7.83 -1.13
C PRO A 193 -1.87 -8.23 -1.19
N GLU A 194 -2.65 -7.80 -0.19
CA GLU A 194 -4.10 -7.92 -0.20
C GLU A 194 -4.70 -6.54 -0.47
N GLN A 195 -5.29 -6.35 -1.64
CA GLN A 195 -5.77 -5.05 -2.12
C GLN A 195 -7.26 -4.90 -1.84
N GLU A 196 -7.61 -4.08 -0.86
CA GLU A 196 -8.97 -3.64 -0.63
C GLU A 196 -9.32 -2.40 -1.47
N TYR A 197 -10.59 -2.27 -1.84
CA TYR A 197 -11.11 -1.15 -2.64
C TYR A 197 -12.63 -1.05 -2.52
N PHE A 198 -13.19 0.14 -2.85
CA PHE A 198 -14.62 0.34 -2.97
C PHE A 198 -15.03 0.48 -4.44
N LEU A 199 -16.26 0.07 -4.73
CA LEU A 199 -16.92 0.30 -6.02
C LEU A 199 -18.17 1.13 -5.82
N VAL A 200 -18.32 2.18 -6.62
CA VAL A 200 -19.53 3.00 -6.70
C VAL A 200 -19.97 3.12 -8.15
N LYS A 201 -21.21 3.52 -8.40
CA LYS A 201 -21.62 3.84 -9.77
C LYS A 201 -20.78 5.01 -10.29
N GLU A 202 -20.30 4.90 -11.52
CA GLU A 202 -19.53 5.97 -12.16
C GLU A 202 -20.37 7.25 -12.29
N GLU A 203 -21.67 7.14 -12.54
CA GLU A 203 -22.59 8.27 -12.58
C GLU A 203 -22.62 9.06 -11.26
N ASP A 204 -22.62 8.36 -10.12
CA ASP A 204 -22.60 8.99 -8.80
C ASP A 204 -21.22 9.57 -8.47
N PHE A 205 -20.15 8.86 -8.83
CA PHE A 205 -18.78 9.34 -8.69
C PHE A 205 -18.57 10.69 -9.40
N GLN A 206 -19.02 10.81 -10.65
CA GLN A 206 -18.84 12.04 -11.44
C GLN A 206 -19.65 13.23 -10.93
N LYS A 207 -20.74 12.99 -10.17
CA LYS A 207 -21.51 14.05 -9.53
C LYS A 207 -20.90 14.57 -8.23
N ARG A 208 -19.82 13.94 -7.76
CA ARG A 208 -19.15 14.28 -6.50
C ARG A 208 -17.72 14.79 -6.74
N PRO A 209 -17.53 16.14 -6.78
CA PRO A 209 -16.22 16.73 -6.95
C PRO A 209 -15.18 16.25 -5.93
N ASP A 210 -15.58 16.00 -4.69
CA ASP A 210 -14.72 15.45 -3.64
C ASP A 210 -14.17 14.07 -4.01
N LEU A 211 -15.00 13.13 -4.48
CA LEU A 211 -14.52 11.83 -4.94
C LEU A 211 -13.60 11.94 -6.15
N VAL A 212 -13.95 12.81 -7.12
CA VAL A 212 -13.15 12.99 -8.35
C VAL A 212 -11.78 13.59 -8.06
N LEU A 213 -11.70 14.60 -7.17
CA LEU A 213 -10.48 15.37 -6.93
C LEU A 213 -9.62 14.79 -5.82
N THR A 214 -10.22 14.13 -4.81
CA THR A 214 -9.52 13.67 -3.61
C THR A 214 -9.59 12.17 -3.37
N GLY A 215 -10.49 11.46 -4.04
CA GLY A 215 -10.72 10.03 -3.87
C GLY A 215 -11.54 9.66 -2.64
N ARG A 216 -11.98 10.65 -1.84
CA ARG A 216 -12.83 10.45 -0.67
C ARG A 216 -13.96 11.47 -0.59
N THR A 217 -15.04 11.13 0.10
CA THR A 217 -16.12 12.06 0.41
C THR A 217 -15.65 13.04 1.50
N LEU A 218 -15.77 14.34 1.23
CA LEU A 218 -15.48 15.41 2.19
C LEU A 218 -16.72 15.83 2.98
N PHE A 219 -17.90 15.43 2.49
CA PHE A 219 -19.22 15.64 3.10
C PHE A 219 -20.05 14.36 2.96
N GLY A 220 -20.97 14.17 3.88
CA GLY A 220 -21.94 13.08 3.85
C GLY A 220 -22.35 12.66 5.24
N CYS A 221 -23.66 12.76 5.53
CA CYS A 221 -24.23 12.30 6.78
C CYS A 221 -24.25 10.78 6.89
N ALA A 222 -24.38 10.25 8.11
CA ALA A 222 -24.48 8.80 8.33
C ALA A 222 -25.70 8.23 7.59
N PRO A 223 -25.52 7.13 6.83
CA PRO A 223 -26.63 6.48 6.15
C PRO A 223 -27.59 5.83 7.17
N ALA A 224 -28.85 5.65 6.77
CA ALA A 224 -29.83 4.96 7.60
C ALA A 224 -29.46 3.50 7.90
N LYS A 225 -28.68 2.88 7.04
CA LYS A 225 -28.04 1.58 7.21
C LYS A 225 -26.54 1.74 6.90
N GLY A 226 -25.70 1.30 7.80
CA GLY A 226 -24.24 1.21 7.62
C GLY A 226 -23.82 -0.23 7.32
N GLN A 227 -22.91 -0.75 8.11
CA GLN A 227 -22.40 -2.12 8.03
C GLN A 227 -22.90 -3.02 9.17
N GLU A 228 -23.97 -2.63 9.84
CA GLU A 228 -24.61 -3.42 10.89
C GLU A 228 -24.95 -4.82 10.33
N LEU A 229 -24.78 -5.84 11.17
CA LEU A 229 -24.95 -7.27 10.85
C LEU A 229 -23.86 -7.84 9.92
N GLU A 230 -22.95 -7.05 9.42
CA GLU A 230 -21.80 -7.47 8.58
C GLU A 230 -22.20 -8.35 7.37
N GLU A 231 -23.45 -8.22 6.91
CA GLU A 231 -24.05 -9.09 5.90
C GLU A 231 -23.41 -8.97 4.50
N HIS A 232 -22.69 -7.87 4.24
CA HIS A 232 -21.99 -7.70 2.97
C HIS A 232 -20.81 -8.68 2.86
N TYR A 233 -20.04 -8.86 3.94
CA TYR A 233 -18.91 -9.79 3.97
C TYR A 233 -19.29 -11.22 3.64
N PHE A 234 -20.41 -11.70 4.18
CA PHE A 234 -20.93 -13.05 3.93
C PHE A 234 -21.88 -13.13 2.72
N GLY A 235 -22.17 -12.00 2.08
CA GLY A 235 -23.09 -11.89 0.98
C GLY A 235 -22.54 -12.44 -0.33
N ALA A 236 -23.43 -12.79 -1.25
CA ALA A 236 -23.04 -13.13 -2.61
C ALA A 236 -22.53 -11.90 -3.36
N ILE A 237 -21.48 -12.07 -4.16
CA ILE A 237 -20.99 -11.01 -5.05
C ILE A 237 -22.10 -10.69 -6.08
N ARG A 238 -22.46 -9.42 -6.18
CA ARG A 238 -23.51 -8.96 -7.10
C ARG A 238 -23.09 -9.17 -8.57
N PRO A 239 -24.04 -9.41 -9.49
CA PRO A 239 -23.71 -9.76 -10.88
C PRO A 239 -22.82 -8.73 -11.60
N THR A 240 -23.06 -7.43 -11.44
CA THR A 240 -22.23 -6.36 -12.04
C THR A 240 -20.81 -6.40 -11.49
N VAL A 241 -20.66 -6.49 -10.18
CA VAL A 241 -19.36 -6.59 -9.51
C VAL A 241 -18.63 -7.87 -9.93
N ASN A 242 -19.34 -9.00 -10.01
CA ASN A 242 -18.75 -10.27 -10.45
C ASN A 242 -18.29 -10.22 -11.92
N ALA A 243 -19.01 -9.53 -12.80
CA ALA A 243 -18.58 -9.31 -14.19
C ALA A 243 -17.30 -8.47 -14.27
N PHE A 244 -17.25 -7.39 -13.51
CA PHE A 244 -16.05 -6.56 -13.35
C PHE A 244 -14.85 -7.37 -12.81
N MET A 245 -15.01 -8.04 -11.67
CA MET A 245 -13.95 -8.85 -11.05
C MET A 245 -13.45 -9.96 -11.98
N LYS A 246 -14.31 -10.50 -12.83
CA LYS A 246 -13.92 -11.49 -13.82
C LYS A 246 -13.06 -10.89 -14.92
N GLU A 247 -13.40 -9.70 -15.42
CA GLU A 247 -12.57 -9.01 -16.42
C GLU A 247 -11.20 -8.63 -15.83
N VAL A 248 -11.18 -8.18 -14.56
CA VAL A 248 -9.93 -7.91 -13.83
C VAL A 248 -9.05 -9.17 -13.75
N ASP A 249 -9.59 -10.32 -13.34
CA ASP A 249 -8.85 -11.58 -13.32
C ASP A 249 -8.29 -11.92 -14.71
N ASP A 250 -9.12 -11.84 -15.75
CA ASP A 250 -8.75 -12.19 -17.12
C ASP A 250 -7.59 -11.29 -17.63
N GLU A 251 -7.60 -10.00 -17.34
CA GLU A 251 -6.53 -9.06 -17.73
C GLU A 251 -5.25 -9.22 -16.87
N LEU A 252 -5.39 -9.39 -15.56
CA LEU A 252 -4.25 -9.61 -14.67
C LEU A 252 -3.54 -10.93 -14.98
N TRP A 253 -4.28 -12.00 -15.27
CA TRP A 253 -3.65 -13.28 -15.66
C TRP A 253 -2.87 -13.19 -16.95
N LYS A 254 -3.33 -12.42 -17.95
CA LYS A 254 -2.53 -12.18 -19.18
C LYS A 254 -1.21 -11.46 -18.89
N LEU A 255 -1.23 -10.55 -17.90
CA LEU A 255 -0.05 -9.85 -17.42
C LEU A 255 0.80 -10.69 -16.45
N GLY A 256 0.40 -11.94 -16.16
CA GLY A 256 1.11 -12.86 -15.27
C GLY A 256 0.90 -12.59 -13.78
N VAL A 257 0.05 -11.63 -13.42
CA VAL A 257 -0.31 -11.37 -12.02
C VAL A 257 -1.14 -12.54 -11.50
N PRO A 258 -0.69 -13.25 -10.43
CA PRO A 258 -1.36 -14.46 -9.96
C PRO A 258 -2.56 -14.15 -9.06
N ALA A 259 -3.51 -13.34 -9.55
CA ALA A 259 -4.77 -13.02 -8.86
C ALA A 259 -5.50 -14.32 -8.48
N LYS A 260 -5.76 -14.52 -7.20
CA LYS A 260 -6.25 -15.79 -6.64
C LYS A 260 -7.59 -15.69 -5.97
N THR A 261 -7.73 -14.72 -5.06
CA THR A 261 -8.90 -14.58 -4.20
C THR A 261 -9.56 -13.23 -4.46
N LYS A 262 -10.88 -13.24 -4.53
CA LYS A 262 -11.72 -12.05 -4.59
C LYS A 262 -12.97 -12.29 -3.77
N HIS A 263 -13.38 -11.31 -2.98
CA HIS A 263 -14.59 -11.40 -2.14
C HIS A 263 -15.08 -10.01 -1.74
N ASN A 264 -16.24 -9.98 -1.07
CA ASN A 264 -16.75 -8.79 -0.44
C ASN A 264 -16.03 -8.55 0.89
N GLU A 265 -15.79 -7.28 1.23
CA GLU A 265 -15.33 -6.83 2.52
C GLU A 265 -16.50 -6.40 3.44
N VAL A 266 -16.18 -5.99 4.68
CA VAL A 266 -17.19 -5.70 5.70
C VAL A 266 -18.06 -4.49 5.34
N ALA A 267 -17.45 -3.41 4.84
CA ALA A 267 -18.22 -2.23 4.46
C ALA A 267 -19.05 -2.49 3.19
N PRO A 268 -20.26 -1.94 3.10
CA PRO A 268 -21.05 -1.99 1.87
C PRO A 268 -20.22 -1.43 0.69
N SER A 269 -20.32 -2.08 -0.46
CA SER A 269 -19.58 -1.75 -1.69
C SER A 269 -18.05 -1.89 -1.59
N GLN A 270 -17.53 -2.48 -0.52
CA GLN A 270 -16.10 -2.78 -0.35
C GLN A 270 -15.78 -4.21 -0.79
N HIS A 271 -14.63 -4.38 -1.43
CA HIS A 271 -14.16 -5.65 -1.99
C HIS A 271 -12.65 -5.80 -1.80
N GLU A 272 -12.16 -7.03 -1.95
CA GLU A 272 -10.73 -7.35 -1.89
C GLU A 272 -10.29 -8.21 -3.07
N LEU A 273 -9.05 -7.97 -3.50
CA LEU A 273 -8.29 -8.81 -4.42
C LEU A 273 -6.98 -9.24 -3.75
N ALA A 274 -6.76 -10.55 -3.62
CA ALA A 274 -5.53 -11.10 -3.06
C ALA A 274 -4.83 -12.04 -4.07
N PRO A 275 -3.62 -11.72 -4.52
CA PRO A 275 -2.80 -12.60 -5.36
C PRO A 275 -2.06 -13.65 -4.52
N ILE A 276 -1.49 -14.64 -5.19
CA ILE A 276 -0.47 -15.51 -4.59
C ILE A 276 0.79 -14.66 -4.38
N PHE A 277 1.52 -14.91 -3.29
CA PHE A 277 2.78 -14.23 -3.01
C PHE A 277 3.86 -14.54 -4.05
N GLU A 278 4.71 -13.56 -4.30
CA GLU A 278 5.83 -13.66 -5.22
C GLU A 278 7.10 -13.02 -4.65
N GLN A 279 8.18 -12.96 -5.43
CA GLN A 279 9.35 -12.17 -5.07
C GLN A 279 8.95 -10.71 -4.83
N GLY A 280 9.44 -10.10 -3.74
CA GLY A 280 8.93 -8.84 -3.24
C GLY A 280 8.89 -7.69 -4.25
N SER A 281 9.93 -7.51 -5.09
CA SER A 281 9.93 -6.45 -6.11
C SER A 281 8.89 -6.72 -7.22
N LEU A 282 8.74 -7.98 -7.65
CA LEU A 282 7.75 -8.37 -8.65
C LEU A 282 6.33 -8.22 -8.10
N ALA A 283 6.07 -8.74 -6.89
CA ALA A 283 4.76 -8.62 -6.25
C ALA A 283 4.29 -7.15 -6.08
N ILE A 284 5.23 -6.23 -5.87
CA ILE A 284 4.93 -4.80 -5.76
C ILE A 284 4.64 -4.20 -7.14
N ASP A 285 5.40 -4.55 -8.18
CA ASP A 285 5.10 -4.17 -9.56
C ASP A 285 3.71 -4.67 -9.97
N ASP A 286 3.40 -5.92 -9.69
CA ASP A 286 2.11 -6.56 -9.99
C ASP A 286 0.94 -5.91 -9.23
N ASN A 287 1.17 -5.50 -7.98
CA ASN A 287 0.16 -4.75 -7.22
C ASN A 287 -0.14 -3.37 -7.84
N LEU A 288 0.87 -2.68 -8.35
CA LEU A 288 0.67 -1.39 -9.03
C LEU A 288 -0.11 -1.57 -10.35
N LEU A 289 0.18 -2.63 -11.10
CA LEU A 289 -0.61 -3.00 -12.28
C LEU A 289 -2.05 -3.35 -11.90
N ALA A 290 -2.25 -4.11 -10.82
CA ALA A 290 -3.58 -4.42 -10.32
C ALA A 290 -4.36 -3.17 -9.92
N MET A 291 -3.73 -2.22 -9.21
CA MET A 291 -4.35 -0.94 -8.84
C MET A 291 -4.78 -0.12 -10.07
N GLU A 292 -3.96 -0.10 -11.10
CA GLU A 292 -4.28 0.58 -12.37
C GLU A 292 -5.44 -0.11 -13.08
N LYS A 293 -5.36 -1.43 -13.27
CA LYS A 293 -6.41 -2.20 -13.96
C LYS A 293 -7.75 -2.17 -13.22
N LEU A 294 -7.77 -2.21 -11.89
CA LEU A 294 -8.98 -2.05 -11.10
C LEU A 294 -9.70 -0.73 -11.41
N LYS A 295 -8.96 0.39 -11.52
CA LYS A 295 -9.54 1.69 -11.86
C LYS A 295 -10.04 1.76 -13.30
N LEU A 296 -9.24 1.31 -14.25
CA LEU A 296 -9.57 1.40 -15.68
C LEU A 296 -10.76 0.49 -16.03
N LEU A 297 -10.72 -0.77 -15.60
CA LEU A 297 -11.75 -1.75 -15.99
C LEU A 297 -13.09 -1.50 -15.28
N ALA A 298 -13.10 -0.83 -14.12
CA ALA A 298 -14.36 -0.45 -13.46
C ALA A 298 -15.25 0.37 -14.39
N THR A 299 -14.68 1.27 -15.18
CA THR A 299 -15.43 2.13 -16.12
C THR A 299 -16.15 1.33 -17.23
N HIS A 300 -15.61 0.15 -17.63
CA HIS A 300 -16.26 -0.73 -18.60
C HIS A 300 -17.59 -1.30 -18.09
N HIS A 301 -17.77 -1.29 -16.78
CA HIS A 301 -18.97 -1.79 -16.10
C HIS A 301 -19.86 -0.68 -15.51
N GLY A 302 -19.57 0.60 -15.85
CA GLY A 302 -20.28 1.76 -15.30
C GLY A 302 -19.99 1.95 -13.80
N LEU A 303 -18.81 1.53 -13.35
CA LEU A 303 -18.33 1.62 -11.98
C LEU A 303 -17.11 2.53 -11.89
N ALA A 304 -16.91 3.13 -10.74
CA ALA A 304 -15.65 3.78 -10.34
C ALA A 304 -15.04 3.02 -9.15
N CYS A 305 -13.74 2.70 -9.26
CA CYS A 305 -12.98 2.04 -8.22
C CYS A 305 -12.27 3.06 -7.34
N LEU A 306 -12.61 3.09 -6.06
CA LEU A 306 -12.01 3.97 -5.06
C LEU A 306 -10.96 3.19 -4.27
N GLN A 307 -9.72 3.68 -4.31
CA GLN A 307 -8.57 3.08 -3.61
C GLN A 307 -8.07 3.95 -2.46
N HIS A 308 -8.77 5.06 -2.15
CA HIS A 308 -8.46 5.84 -0.96
C HIS A 308 -8.67 5.00 0.31
N GLU A 309 -7.88 5.23 1.34
CA GLU A 309 -7.91 4.47 2.60
C GLU A 309 -9.22 4.66 3.38
N LYS A 310 -9.89 5.80 3.21
CA LYS A 310 -11.15 6.11 3.88
C LYS A 310 -12.07 6.90 2.95
N PRO A 311 -12.67 6.26 1.93
CA PRO A 311 -13.54 6.99 0.99
C PRO A 311 -14.84 7.46 1.61
N PHE A 312 -15.33 6.76 2.65
CA PHE A 312 -16.57 7.06 3.35
C PHE A 312 -16.34 7.04 4.86
N ASP A 313 -16.96 7.97 5.58
CA ASP A 313 -17.07 7.88 7.04
C ASP A 313 -18.15 6.88 7.46
N TYR A 314 -18.19 6.54 8.73
CA TYR A 314 -19.15 5.62 9.38
C TYR A 314 -19.06 4.15 8.95
N VAL A 315 -18.18 3.79 8.02
CA VAL A 315 -17.90 2.41 7.58
C VAL A 315 -16.41 2.12 7.60
N ASN A 316 -16.01 0.85 7.45
CA ASN A 316 -14.59 0.47 7.41
C ASN A 316 -13.83 1.24 6.31
N GLY A 317 -12.55 1.49 6.55
CA GLY A 317 -11.60 1.91 5.53
C GLY A 317 -10.99 0.73 4.77
N SER A 318 -10.17 1.05 3.77
CA SER A 318 -9.45 0.07 2.95
C SER A 318 -7.96 0.04 3.26
N GLY A 319 -7.45 -1.15 3.49
CA GLY A 319 -6.04 -1.44 3.67
C GLY A 319 -5.40 -2.13 2.48
N LYS A 320 -4.11 -2.40 2.65
CA LYS A 320 -3.31 -3.26 1.79
C LYS A 320 -2.38 -4.09 2.66
N HIS A 321 -2.84 -5.26 3.10
CA HIS A 321 -2.04 -6.08 3.99
C HIS A 321 -0.82 -6.62 3.25
N ASN A 322 0.36 -6.41 3.86
CA ASN A 322 1.65 -6.83 3.29
C ASN A 322 2.10 -8.13 3.95
N ASN A 323 1.78 -9.26 3.34
CA ASN A 323 2.24 -10.57 3.77
C ASN A 323 3.71 -10.76 3.37
N TRP A 324 4.62 -10.71 4.33
CA TRP A 324 6.06 -10.73 4.12
C TRP A 324 6.72 -11.98 4.68
N SER A 325 7.67 -12.54 3.93
CA SER A 325 8.57 -13.58 4.39
C SER A 325 9.92 -13.50 3.68
N VAL A 326 10.86 -14.38 4.06
CA VAL A 326 12.19 -14.50 3.46
C VAL A 326 12.48 -15.95 3.12
N CYS A 327 12.95 -16.20 1.90
CA CYS A 327 13.19 -17.54 1.37
C CYS A 327 14.64 -17.68 0.90
N ALA A 328 15.24 -18.83 1.16
CA ALA A 328 16.56 -19.24 0.65
C ALA A 328 16.42 -20.48 -0.22
N ASP A 329 16.82 -20.38 -1.50
CA ASP A 329 16.72 -21.48 -2.47
C ASP A 329 15.34 -22.16 -2.47
N GLY A 330 14.27 -21.35 -2.42
CA GLY A 330 12.87 -21.78 -2.39
C GLY A 330 12.36 -22.32 -1.05
N LYS A 331 13.16 -22.26 0.02
CA LYS A 331 12.73 -22.64 1.38
C LYS A 331 12.48 -21.41 2.23
N ASN A 332 11.31 -21.36 2.84
CA ASN A 332 10.94 -20.28 3.75
C ASN A 332 11.76 -20.36 5.05
N LEU A 333 12.40 -19.27 5.45
CA LEU A 333 13.23 -19.21 6.67
C LEU A 333 12.39 -18.94 7.92
N LEU A 334 11.14 -18.51 7.76
CA LEU A 334 10.15 -18.32 8.83
C LEU A 334 9.19 -19.51 8.96
N GLU A 335 9.54 -20.66 8.39
CA GLU A 335 8.79 -21.90 8.60
C GLU A 335 9.20 -22.54 9.94
N PRO A 336 8.30 -22.58 10.96
CA PRO A 336 8.64 -23.07 12.28
C PRO A 336 8.93 -24.57 12.32
N GLY A 337 8.34 -25.34 11.39
CA GLY A 337 8.43 -26.79 11.37
C GLY A 337 7.48 -27.45 12.37
N ALA A 338 7.72 -28.72 12.64
CA ALA A 338 6.87 -29.51 13.54
C ALA A 338 7.10 -29.19 15.04
N ASN A 339 8.26 -28.71 15.39
CA ASN A 339 8.64 -28.31 16.75
C ASN A 339 9.40 -26.99 16.70
N PRO A 340 8.73 -25.85 16.83
CA PRO A 340 9.36 -24.53 16.75
C PRO A 340 10.48 -24.32 17.75
N SER A 341 10.35 -24.83 18.98
CA SER A 341 11.33 -24.67 20.07
C SER A 341 12.68 -25.36 19.79
N GLU A 342 12.72 -26.35 18.92
CA GLU A 342 13.94 -27.07 18.53
C GLU A 342 14.56 -26.58 17.25
N ASN A 343 13.84 -25.71 16.47
CA ASN A 343 14.33 -25.18 15.21
C ASN A 343 15.17 -23.91 15.43
N LEU A 344 16.43 -24.07 15.83
CA LEU A 344 17.32 -22.96 16.17
C LEU A 344 17.46 -21.94 15.00
N GLN A 345 17.51 -22.41 13.75
CA GLN A 345 17.58 -21.49 12.62
C GLN A 345 16.33 -20.59 12.52
N PHE A 346 15.15 -21.19 12.65
CA PHE A 346 13.89 -20.44 12.69
C PHE A 346 13.88 -19.45 13.86
N LEU A 347 14.28 -19.88 15.05
CA LEU A 347 14.32 -19.03 16.24
C LEU A 347 15.29 -17.84 16.08
N VAL A 348 16.41 -17.99 15.38
CA VAL A 348 17.33 -16.89 15.08
C VAL A 348 16.67 -15.86 14.16
N PHE A 349 15.99 -16.29 13.09
CA PHE A 349 15.29 -15.38 12.21
C PHE A 349 14.08 -14.73 12.88
N LEU A 350 13.33 -15.47 13.71
CA LEU A 350 12.21 -14.96 14.48
C LEU A 350 12.65 -13.89 15.49
N ALA A 351 13.64 -14.19 16.32
CA ALA A 351 14.17 -13.25 17.30
C ALA A 351 14.76 -12.00 16.63
N GLY A 352 15.49 -12.17 15.54
CA GLY A 352 16.00 -11.08 14.73
C GLY A 352 14.90 -10.19 14.15
N LEU A 353 13.82 -10.80 13.66
CA LEU A 353 12.67 -10.02 13.13
C LEU A 353 11.95 -9.24 14.23
N ILE A 354 11.72 -9.84 15.39
CA ILE A 354 11.12 -9.14 16.54
C ILE A 354 11.98 -7.95 16.96
N ALA A 355 13.30 -8.14 17.05
CA ALA A 355 14.24 -7.07 17.36
C ALA A 355 14.27 -5.97 16.26
N ALA A 356 14.20 -6.37 14.98
CA ALA A 356 14.14 -5.44 13.86
C ALA A 356 12.92 -4.52 13.94
N VAL A 357 11.75 -5.09 14.21
CA VAL A 357 10.50 -4.34 14.33
C VAL A 357 10.51 -3.44 15.57
N ASP A 358 11.03 -3.91 16.71
CA ASP A 358 11.11 -3.10 17.94
C ASP A 358 12.09 -1.92 17.82
N LYS A 359 13.28 -2.15 17.26
CA LYS A 359 14.30 -1.10 17.06
C LYS A 359 13.82 -0.01 16.09
N HIS A 360 13.12 -0.39 15.04
CA HIS A 360 12.71 0.48 13.94
C HIS A 360 11.19 0.66 13.85
N ALA A 361 10.48 0.54 14.98
CA ALA A 361 9.04 0.76 15.05
C ALA A 361 8.62 2.16 14.58
N ASP A 362 9.46 3.16 14.80
CA ASP A 362 9.29 4.52 14.31
C ASP A 362 9.33 4.58 12.77
N LEU A 363 10.34 3.98 12.13
CA LEU A 363 10.44 3.91 10.67
C LEU A 363 9.35 3.04 10.05
N MET A 364 8.93 1.95 10.72
CA MET A 364 7.79 1.14 10.29
C MET A 364 6.53 2.01 10.23
N ARG A 365 6.26 2.84 11.24
CA ARG A 365 5.14 3.79 11.22
C ARG A 365 5.30 4.87 10.15
N VAL A 366 6.49 5.44 9.98
CA VAL A 366 6.78 6.42 8.91
C VAL A 366 6.50 5.83 7.52
N SER A 367 6.85 4.58 7.31
CA SER A 367 6.72 3.92 5.99
C SER A 367 5.28 3.86 5.48
N VAL A 368 4.31 3.89 6.38
CA VAL A 368 2.87 3.84 6.10
C VAL A 368 2.15 5.16 6.38
N SER A 369 2.88 6.25 6.58
CA SER A 369 2.33 7.58 6.84
C SER A 369 1.80 8.22 5.56
N SER A 370 0.54 8.66 5.60
CA SER A 370 -0.12 9.47 4.58
C SER A 370 -1.37 10.11 5.15
N ALA A 371 -1.85 11.21 4.55
CA ALA A 371 -3.10 11.86 4.94
C ALA A 371 -4.28 10.88 4.92
N GLY A 372 -4.38 10.06 3.85
CA GLY A 372 -5.44 9.05 3.73
C GLY A 372 -5.39 7.99 4.82
N ASN A 373 -4.20 7.48 5.14
CA ASN A 373 -4.06 6.43 6.14
C ASN A 373 -4.24 6.94 7.58
N ASP A 374 -4.01 8.23 7.84
CA ASP A 374 -4.32 8.85 9.14
C ASP A 374 -5.83 8.81 9.45
N HIS A 375 -6.70 8.86 8.43
CA HIS A 375 -8.15 8.67 8.59
C HIS A 375 -8.57 7.22 8.85
N ARG A 376 -7.75 6.25 8.46
CA ARG A 376 -8.08 4.82 8.55
C ARG A 376 -7.61 4.19 9.86
N LEU A 377 -6.39 4.48 10.32
CA LEU A 377 -5.76 3.80 11.46
C LEU A 377 -6.53 3.98 12.76
N GLY A 378 -6.58 2.91 13.56
CA GLY A 378 -7.10 2.93 14.93
C GLY A 378 -8.55 2.48 15.11
N ALA A 379 -9.25 2.08 14.05
CA ALA A 379 -10.63 1.56 14.15
C ALA A 379 -10.97 0.63 12.97
N ASN A 380 -12.02 -0.19 13.12
CA ASN A 380 -12.64 -0.93 12.02
C ASN A 380 -11.61 -1.78 11.23
N GLU A 381 -10.97 -2.74 11.89
CA GLU A 381 -9.95 -3.65 11.35
C GLU A 381 -8.60 -3.00 10.98
N ALA A 382 -8.49 -1.68 10.97
CA ALA A 382 -7.21 -1.00 10.83
C ALA A 382 -6.48 -0.95 12.17
N PRO A 383 -5.20 -1.37 12.26
CA PRO A 383 -4.47 -1.37 13.52
C PRO A 383 -4.25 0.06 14.05
N PRO A 384 -3.98 0.22 15.36
CA PRO A 384 -3.60 1.51 15.93
C PRO A 384 -2.23 1.96 15.42
N ALA A 385 -1.89 3.22 15.66
CA ALA A 385 -0.60 3.80 15.26
C ALA A 385 0.61 3.26 16.05
N ILE A 386 0.38 2.45 17.08
CA ILE A 386 1.42 1.77 17.86
C ILE A 386 1.82 0.49 17.12
N VAL A 387 3.08 0.39 16.74
CA VAL A 387 3.61 -0.85 16.16
C VAL A 387 3.80 -1.88 17.27
N SER A 388 3.19 -3.04 17.13
CA SER A 388 3.34 -4.21 18.01
C SER A 388 3.35 -5.50 17.19
N VAL A 389 3.90 -6.57 17.77
CA VAL A 389 4.02 -7.89 17.15
C VAL A 389 3.06 -8.85 17.84
N PHE A 390 2.26 -9.55 17.06
CA PHE A 390 1.43 -10.67 17.51
C PHE A 390 2.02 -11.97 17.02
N LEU A 391 2.22 -12.92 17.90
CA LEU A 391 2.81 -14.24 17.61
C LEU A 391 1.77 -15.36 17.57
N GLY A 392 0.71 -15.21 18.35
CA GLY A 392 -0.29 -16.22 18.61
C GLY A 392 0.18 -17.25 19.65
N ASP A 393 -0.80 -17.99 20.21
CA ASP A 393 -0.63 -18.78 21.42
C ASP A 393 0.60 -19.72 21.40
N GLU A 394 0.82 -20.46 20.31
CA GLU A 394 1.92 -21.44 20.23
C GLU A 394 3.31 -20.79 20.24
N LEU A 395 3.53 -19.74 19.45
CA LEU A 395 4.83 -19.07 19.42
C LEU A 395 5.05 -18.18 20.63
N ASP A 396 4.00 -17.60 21.19
CA ASP A 396 4.10 -16.84 22.44
C ASP A 396 4.55 -17.75 23.58
N GLU A 397 3.96 -18.94 23.73
CA GLU A 397 4.43 -19.93 24.70
C GLU A 397 5.90 -20.34 24.48
N VAL A 398 6.33 -20.52 23.22
CA VAL A 398 7.73 -20.84 22.91
C VAL A 398 8.65 -19.68 23.30
N VAL A 399 8.26 -18.44 23.01
CA VAL A 399 9.05 -17.24 23.37
C VAL A 399 9.13 -17.08 24.88
N GLU A 400 8.02 -17.19 25.61
CA GLU A 400 7.98 -17.12 27.06
C GLU A 400 8.82 -18.22 27.71
N GLY A 401 8.71 -19.46 27.21
CA GLY A 401 9.54 -20.57 27.68
C GLY A 401 11.05 -20.31 27.49
N LEU A 402 11.44 -19.75 26.33
CA LEU A 402 12.84 -19.40 26.08
C LEU A 402 13.34 -18.26 26.97
N ILE A 403 12.51 -17.25 27.24
CA ILE A 403 12.84 -16.12 28.11
C ILE A 403 13.03 -16.58 29.57
N HIS A 404 12.21 -17.51 30.03
CA HIS A 404 12.20 -18.01 31.42
C HIS A 404 13.02 -19.28 31.64
N ASP A 405 13.71 -19.81 30.60
CA ASP A 405 14.45 -21.09 30.66
C ASP A 405 13.57 -22.27 30.97
N GLU A 406 12.33 -22.28 30.53
CA GLU A 406 11.34 -23.34 30.71
C GLU A 406 11.26 -24.21 29.46
N THR A 407 10.91 -25.49 29.66
CA THR A 407 10.71 -26.44 28.56
C THR A 407 9.25 -26.32 28.06
N VAL A 408 9.05 -25.92 26.82
CA VAL A 408 7.73 -25.87 26.20
C VAL A 408 7.47 -27.20 25.47
N ALA A 409 6.32 -27.82 25.76
CA ALA A 409 5.89 -29.00 25.03
C ALA A 409 5.38 -28.64 23.63
N ALA A 410 5.74 -29.44 22.63
CA ALA A 410 5.18 -29.23 21.28
C ALA A 410 3.66 -29.47 21.29
N HIS A 411 2.88 -28.48 20.87
CA HIS A 411 1.45 -28.64 20.67
C HIS A 411 1.20 -29.26 19.29
N GLY A 412 0.66 -30.47 19.25
CA GLY A 412 0.19 -31.08 18.02
C GLY A 412 -1.13 -30.42 17.55
N LYS A 413 -1.34 -30.29 16.22
CA LYS A 413 -2.62 -29.84 15.70
C LYS A 413 -3.77 -30.67 16.25
N THR A 414 -4.70 -30.03 16.92
CA THR A 414 -5.89 -30.70 17.52
C THR A 414 -6.92 -30.92 16.39
N ARG A 415 -7.52 -32.12 16.41
CA ARG A 415 -8.68 -32.41 15.55
C ARG A 415 -9.95 -31.98 16.26
N MET A 416 -10.76 -31.20 15.60
CA MET A 416 -12.10 -30.85 16.07
C MET A 416 -13.11 -31.81 15.46
N ASP A 417 -13.81 -32.57 16.32
CA ASP A 417 -15.00 -33.33 15.95
C ASP A 417 -16.21 -32.38 15.99
N LEU A 418 -16.85 -32.19 14.84
CA LEU A 418 -18.01 -31.30 14.71
C LEU A 418 -19.33 -31.97 15.20
N GLY A 419 -19.27 -33.20 15.70
CA GLY A 419 -20.43 -33.96 16.20
C GLY A 419 -21.43 -34.38 15.11
N VAL A 420 -21.05 -34.29 13.86
CA VAL A 420 -21.87 -34.62 12.68
C VAL A 420 -21.12 -35.69 11.86
N PRO A 421 -21.61 -36.95 11.81
CA PRO A 421 -20.85 -38.06 11.26
C PRO A 421 -20.43 -37.95 9.79
N MET A 422 -21.14 -37.12 8.98
CA MET A 422 -20.81 -36.91 7.56
C MET A 422 -19.85 -35.77 7.34
N LEU A 423 -19.50 -34.97 8.35
CA LEU A 423 -18.52 -33.92 8.23
C LEU A 423 -17.13 -34.48 8.59
N PRO A 424 -16.08 -34.11 7.81
CA PRO A 424 -14.74 -34.51 8.16
C PRO A 424 -14.27 -33.77 9.42
N ASP A 425 -13.40 -34.41 10.21
CA ASP A 425 -12.69 -33.75 11.29
C ASP A 425 -11.88 -32.56 10.73
N VAL A 426 -11.97 -31.41 11.38
CA VAL A 426 -11.20 -30.22 11.03
C VAL A 426 -9.94 -30.15 11.88
N LEU A 427 -8.79 -29.94 11.23
CA LEU A 427 -7.55 -29.66 11.95
C LEU A 427 -7.57 -28.19 12.38
N GLN A 428 -7.57 -27.96 13.68
CA GLN A 428 -7.44 -26.62 14.25
C GLN A 428 -6.04 -26.08 13.97
N ALA A 429 -5.95 -24.83 13.55
CA ALA A 429 -4.67 -24.11 13.53
C ALA A 429 -4.18 -23.92 14.97
N THR A 430 -2.86 -23.87 15.15
CA THR A 430 -2.24 -23.73 16.47
C THR A 430 -2.39 -22.33 17.06
N THR A 431 -2.73 -21.35 16.22
CA THR A 431 -2.96 -19.95 16.62
C THR A 431 -4.22 -19.40 15.95
N ASP A 432 -4.94 -18.52 16.63
CA ASP A 432 -6.00 -17.72 16.03
C ASP A 432 -5.41 -16.46 15.35
N ARG A 433 -6.21 -15.77 14.54
CA ARG A 433 -5.83 -14.50 13.89
C ARG A 433 -6.34 -13.33 14.72
N THR A 434 -5.51 -12.28 14.83
CA THR A 434 -5.95 -11.01 15.41
C THR A 434 -6.25 -10.01 14.30
N ARG A 435 -7.30 -9.18 14.49
CA ARG A 435 -7.67 -8.10 13.59
C ARG A 435 -7.07 -6.75 13.99
N THR A 436 -6.54 -6.64 15.22
CA THR A 436 -6.09 -5.37 15.78
C THR A 436 -4.58 -5.22 15.82
N SER A 437 -3.82 -6.28 15.56
CA SER A 437 -2.36 -6.22 15.55
C SER A 437 -1.81 -5.62 14.25
N PRO A 438 -0.88 -4.67 14.32
CA PRO A 438 -0.24 -4.10 13.15
C PRO A 438 0.74 -5.04 12.44
N PHE A 439 1.36 -5.99 13.15
CA PHE A 439 2.34 -6.92 12.61
C PHE A 439 2.14 -8.31 13.22
N ALA A 440 1.52 -9.22 12.47
CA ALA A 440 1.05 -10.50 12.98
C ALA A 440 1.71 -11.69 12.28
N PHE A 441 2.14 -12.69 13.05
CA PHE A 441 2.57 -13.98 12.53
C PHE A 441 1.36 -14.80 12.05
N THR A 442 1.42 -15.33 10.85
CA THR A 442 0.33 -16.10 10.23
C THR A 442 0.79 -17.47 9.73
N GLY A 443 1.58 -18.18 10.56
CA GLY A 443 2.01 -19.56 10.35
C GLY A 443 3.42 -19.71 9.77
N ASN A 444 3.80 -18.96 8.75
CA ASN A 444 5.15 -18.97 8.18
C ASN A 444 5.54 -17.63 7.51
N LYS A 445 4.82 -16.57 7.85
CA LYS A 445 5.04 -15.22 7.36
C LYS A 445 4.48 -14.23 8.37
N PHE A 446 4.84 -12.97 8.21
CA PHE A 446 4.26 -11.87 8.95
C PHE A 446 3.40 -11.00 8.04
N GLU A 447 2.26 -10.60 8.54
CA GLU A 447 1.31 -9.71 7.89
C GLU A 447 1.43 -8.32 8.49
N PHE A 448 1.90 -7.35 7.71
CA PHE A 448 1.93 -5.93 8.09
C PHE A 448 0.65 -5.25 7.64
N ARG A 449 -0.25 -4.98 8.58
CA ARG A 449 -1.64 -4.56 8.36
C ARG A 449 -1.83 -3.05 8.30
N MET A 450 -0.79 -2.27 8.63
CA MET A 450 -0.88 -0.80 8.68
C MET A 450 -0.85 -0.12 7.31
N CYS A 451 -0.49 -0.83 6.23
CA CYS A 451 -0.41 -0.23 4.91
C CYS A 451 -1.79 0.17 4.39
N GLY A 452 -1.91 1.39 3.86
CA GLY A 452 -3.13 1.88 3.25
C GLY A 452 -3.34 1.36 1.82
N SER A 453 -4.58 1.26 1.39
CA SER A 453 -4.95 0.69 0.08
C SER A 453 -4.37 1.44 -1.12
N GLN A 454 -4.14 2.75 -0.99
CA GLN A 454 -3.56 3.57 -2.06
C GLN A 454 -2.02 3.55 -2.05
N GLN A 455 -1.38 3.07 -0.97
CA GLN A 455 0.05 3.16 -0.78
C GLN A 455 0.83 2.17 -1.66
N ASN A 456 2.05 2.56 -2.02
CA ASN A 456 3.04 1.67 -2.62
C ASN A 456 3.76 0.89 -1.52
N LEU A 457 3.80 -0.43 -1.63
CA LEU A 457 4.43 -1.30 -0.64
C LEU A 457 5.96 -1.29 -0.65
N SER A 458 6.60 -0.54 -1.55
CA SER A 458 8.07 -0.41 -1.53
C SER A 458 8.56 0.20 -0.21
N ASP A 459 7.93 1.29 0.27
CA ASP A 459 8.36 1.98 1.48
C ASP A 459 8.40 1.06 2.72
N PRO A 460 7.32 0.33 3.09
CA PRO A 460 7.37 -0.57 4.24
C PRO A 460 8.33 -1.75 4.06
N ASN A 461 8.46 -2.28 2.84
CA ASN A 461 9.39 -3.36 2.56
C ASN A 461 10.86 -2.90 2.60
N VAL A 462 11.16 -1.66 2.20
CA VAL A 462 12.51 -1.06 2.34
C VAL A 462 12.93 -1.03 3.82
N VAL A 463 12.04 -0.53 4.69
CA VAL A 463 12.33 -0.47 6.12
C VAL A 463 12.49 -1.87 6.71
N LEU A 464 11.53 -2.77 6.47
CA LEU A 464 11.53 -4.11 7.03
C LEU A 464 12.74 -4.94 6.57
N ASN A 465 13.03 -4.93 5.28
CA ASN A 465 14.19 -5.65 4.72
C ASN A 465 15.50 -5.15 5.32
N THR A 466 15.67 -3.84 5.45
CA THR A 466 16.90 -3.22 6.00
C THR A 466 17.03 -3.54 7.48
N ALA A 467 15.94 -3.48 8.24
CA ALA A 467 15.94 -3.78 9.67
C ALA A 467 16.27 -5.26 9.95
N VAL A 468 15.74 -6.18 9.14
CA VAL A 468 16.10 -7.60 9.26
C VAL A 468 17.54 -7.85 8.79
N ALA A 469 18.03 -7.13 7.78
CA ALA A 469 19.44 -7.18 7.37
C ALA A 469 20.37 -6.74 8.52
N GLU A 470 20.02 -5.70 9.27
CA GLU A 470 20.77 -5.25 10.45
C GLU A 470 20.87 -6.37 11.50
N GLN A 471 19.78 -7.02 11.84
CA GLN A 471 19.79 -8.09 12.83
C GLN A 471 20.55 -9.34 12.37
N CYS A 472 20.46 -9.66 11.08
CA CYS A 472 21.28 -10.72 10.49
C CYS A 472 22.79 -10.39 10.53
N ASP A 473 23.15 -9.11 10.27
CA ASP A 473 24.55 -8.64 10.37
C ASP A 473 25.07 -8.72 11.81
N GLU A 474 24.31 -8.20 12.77
CA GLU A 474 24.65 -8.26 14.20
C GLU A 474 24.86 -9.71 14.67
N PHE A 475 23.91 -10.60 14.37
CA PHE A 475 23.99 -12.01 14.70
C PHE A 475 25.23 -12.66 14.07
N ALA A 476 25.38 -12.53 12.75
CA ALA A 476 26.48 -13.16 12.03
C ALA A 476 27.85 -12.70 12.55
N THR A 477 27.98 -11.41 12.85
CA THR A 477 29.23 -10.83 13.39
C THR A 477 29.55 -11.35 14.79
N LEU A 478 28.55 -11.50 15.66
CA LEU A 478 28.73 -12.07 17.00
C LEU A 478 29.08 -13.56 17.00
N MET A 479 28.65 -14.28 15.96
CA MET A 479 28.87 -15.71 15.82
C MET A 479 30.12 -16.09 15.01
N GLU A 480 30.83 -15.11 14.44
CA GLU A 480 32.06 -15.37 13.67
C GLU A 480 33.09 -16.19 14.48
N GLY A 481 33.62 -17.26 13.88
CA GLY A 481 34.62 -18.14 14.47
C GLY A 481 34.10 -19.16 15.47
N LYS A 482 32.79 -19.20 15.76
CA LYS A 482 32.18 -20.24 16.60
C LYS A 482 31.71 -21.41 15.73
N GLU A 483 31.93 -22.62 16.17
CA GLU A 483 31.56 -23.86 15.45
C GLU A 483 30.96 -24.91 16.39
N GLY A 484 30.21 -25.87 15.83
CA GLY A 484 29.64 -26.98 16.54
C GLY A 484 28.81 -26.61 17.77
N ASP A 485 29.10 -27.24 18.90
CA ASP A 485 28.36 -27.05 20.17
C ASP A 485 28.52 -25.63 20.72
N GLU A 486 29.69 -24.98 20.48
CA GLU A 486 29.92 -23.58 20.89
C GLU A 486 29.01 -22.65 20.14
N PHE A 487 28.90 -22.81 18.81
CA PHE A 487 27.98 -22.02 17.99
C PHE A 487 26.53 -22.26 18.46
N THR A 488 26.11 -23.51 18.64
CA THR A 488 24.72 -23.82 19.03
C THR A 488 24.36 -23.19 20.38
N ALA A 489 25.25 -23.25 21.36
CA ALA A 489 25.00 -22.66 22.67
C ALA A 489 24.98 -21.12 22.60
N ALA A 490 25.92 -20.51 21.86
CA ALA A 490 25.98 -19.06 21.71
C ALA A 490 24.78 -18.52 20.92
N ALA A 491 24.33 -19.20 19.88
CA ALA A 491 23.17 -18.83 19.09
C ALA A 491 21.87 -18.89 19.92
N LEU A 492 21.70 -19.95 20.73
CA LEU A 492 20.53 -20.07 21.61
C LEU A 492 20.54 -18.97 22.69
N GLU A 493 21.69 -18.66 23.26
CA GLU A 493 21.81 -17.55 24.24
C GLU A 493 21.52 -16.19 23.60
N TRP A 494 21.97 -15.97 22.35
CA TRP A 494 21.61 -14.77 21.61
C TRP A 494 20.09 -14.67 21.38
N VAL A 495 19.43 -15.77 20.98
CA VAL A 495 17.98 -15.81 20.81
C VAL A 495 17.27 -15.42 22.10
N LYS A 496 17.60 -16.08 23.22
CA LYS A 496 17.03 -15.80 24.54
C LYS A 496 17.22 -14.34 24.96
N LYS A 497 18.44 -13.85 24.82
CA LYS A 497 18.76 -12.45 25.15
C LYS A 497 17.98 -11.47 24.28
N THR A 498 17.95 -11.68 22.99
CA THR A 498 17.26 -10.82 22.02
C THR A 498 15.75 -10.79 22.30
N LEU A 499 15.14 -11.94 22.56
CA LEU A 499 13.73 -12.02 22.92
C LEU A 499 13.42 -11.28 24.24
N ARG A 500 14.28 -11.39 25.27
CA ARG A 500 14.14 -10.62 26.53
C ARG A 500 14.26 -9.11 26.32
N ASP A 501 15.26 -8.69 25.56
CA ASP A 501 15.56 -7.25 25.34
C ASP A 501 14.45 -6.55 24.53
N HIS A 502 13.79 -7.30 23.63
CA HIS A 502 12.77 -6.80 22.70
C HIS A 502 11.35 -7.31 22.99
N HIS A 503 11.13 -7.96 24.15
CA HIS A 503 9.82 -8.49 24.56
C HIS A 503 8.74 -7.41 24.62
N ARG A 504 9.12 -6.17 24.89
CA ARG A 504 8.21 -5.03 25.04
C ARG A 504 7.29 -4.80 23.83
N ILE A 505 7.66 -5.24 22.61
CA ILE A 505 6.87 -5.03 21.39
C ILE A 505 5.84 -6.14 21.16
N ILE A 506 5.98 -7.30 21.85
CA ILE A 506 5.05 -8.42 21.73
C ILE A 506 3.77 -8.10 22.49
N PHE A 507 2.62 -8.24 21.82
CA PHE A 507 1.31 -7.99 22.40
C PHE A 507 0.24 -8.90 21.80
N GLU A 508 -0.37 -9.73 22.64
CA GLU A 508 -1.39 -10.72 22.27
C GLU A 508 -2.83 -10.26 22.55
N GLY A 509 -3.02 -8.99 22.90
CA GLY A 509 -4.32 -8.45 23.33
C GLY A 509 -5.05 -7.61 22.28
N ASN A 510 -6.11 -6.93 22.73
CA ASN A 510 -6.89 -6.01 21.93
C ASN A 510 -6.16 -4.66 21.75
N GLY A 511 -5.66 -4.39 20.54
CA GLY A 511 -4.95 -3.16 20.18
C GLY A 511 -5.78 -1.88 20.23
N TYR A 512 -7.12 -1.97 20.31
CA TYR A 512 -8.01 -0.80 20.38
C TYR A 512 -8.32 -0.34 21.81
N SER A 513 -7.87 -1.08 22.84
CA SER A 513 -8.18 -0.73 24.20
C SER A 513 -7.36 0.47 24.70
N GLU A 514 -7.97 1.31 25.55
CA GLU A 514 -7.26 2.42 26.22
C GLU A 514 -6.13 1.89 27.13
N GLU A 515 -6.33 0.71 27.70
CA GLU A 515 -5.34 0.02 28.52
C GLU A 515 -4.08 -0.30 27.70
N TRP A 516 -4.25 -0.65 26.42
CA TRP A 516 -3.11 -0.88 25.54
C TRP A 516 -2.32 0.41 25.26
N GLU A 517 -2.98 1.53 24.99
CA GLU A 517 -2.26 2.80 24.81
C GLU A 517 -1.43 3.15 26.05
N GLN A 518 -1.99 2.98 27.25
CA GLN A 518 -1.29 3.22 28.50
C GLN A 518 -0.12 2.25 28.72
N GLU A 519 -0.34 0.98 28.45
CA GLU A 519 0.70 -0.06 28.56
C GLU A 519 1.82 0.15 27.54
N ALA A 520 1.50 0.46 26.30
CA ALA A 520 2.48 0.79 25.27
C ALA A 520 3.36 1.99 25.65
N ALA A 521 2.75 3.03 26.21
CA ALA A 521 3.48 4.18 26.74
C ALA A 521 4.40 3.78 27.90
N ARG A 522 3.95 2.91 28.81
CA ARG A 522 4.76 2.36 29.92
C ARG A 522 5.94 1.53 29.40
N ARG A 523 5.73 0.78 28.32
CA ARG A 523 6.78 0.00 27.63
C ARG A 523 7.73 0.86 26.79
N GLY A 524 7.45 2.17 26.63
CA GLY A 524 8.22 3.08 25.81
C GLY A 524 8.07 2.84 24.29
N LEU A 525 6.95 2.28 23.85
CA LEU A 525 6.62 2.14 22.45
C LEU A 525 6.12 3.47 21.86
N PRO A 526 6.55 3.84 20.65
CA PRO A 526 6.08 5.08 20.02
C PRO A 526 4.61 4.97 19.59
N ASN A 527 3.88 6.10 19.72
CA ASN A 527 2.51 6.24 19.24
C ASN A 527 2.38 7.52 18.41
N PHE A 528 2.77 7.45 17.15
CA PHE A 528 2.66 8.57 16.20
C PHE A 528 1.30 8.51 15.51
N LYS A 529 0.29 9.16 16.09
CA LYS A 529 -1.10 9.07 15.61
C LYS A 529 -1.28 9.66 14.21
N THR A 530 -0.52 10.71 13.88
CA THR A 530 -0.61 11.42 12.61
C THR A 530 0.68 11.36 11.79
N THR A 531 0.56 11.61 10.51
CA THR A 531 1.70 11.72 9.60
C THR A 531 2.70 12.80 10.03
N PRO A 532 2.28 14.04 10.41
CA PRO A 532 3.20 15.04 10.93
C PRO A 532 3.99 14.61 12.17
N ASP A 533 3.40 13.78 13.05
CA ASP A 533 4.11 13.23 14.21
C ASP A 533 5.18 12.20 13.83
N ALA A 534 4.91 11.43 12.78
CA ALA A 534 5.77 10.34 12.34
C ALA A 534 6.95 10.82 11.47
N LEU A 535 6.73 11.73 10.53
CA LEU A 535 7.71 12.13 9.51
C LEU A 535 9.08 12.58 10.06
N PRO A 536 9.18 13.34 11.18
CA PRO A 536 10.47 13.75 11.72
C PRO A 536 11.38 12.58 12.13
N GLN A 537 10.80 11.41 12.38
CA GLN A 537 11.59 10.22 12.72
C GLN A 537 12.51 9.79 11.56
N MET A 538 12.09 10.04 10.31
CA MET A 538 12.84 9.66 9.12
C MET A 538 14.23 10.30 9.04
N ILE A 539 14.33 11.56 9.46
CA ILE A 539 15.57 12.37 9.38
C ILE A 539 16.38 12.39 10.67
N LYS A 540 16.09 11.52 11.62
CA LYS A 540 16.97 11.35 12.79
C LYS A 540 18.33 10.81 12.36
N PRO A 541 19.43 11.31 12.95
CA PRO A 541 20.77 10.88 12.59
C PRO A 541 20.96 9.35 12.61
N GLU A 542 20.42 8.68 13.62
CA GLU A 542 20.46 7.22 13.76
C GLU A 542 19.75 6.49 12.62
N ASN A 543 18.62 7.03 12.12
CA ASN A 543 17.86 6.45 11.03
C ASN A 543 18.51 6.72 9.66
N ILE A 544 19.17 7.87 9.49
CA ILE A 544 19.99 8.14 8.29
C ILE A 544 21.19 7.19 8.26
N GLU A 545 21.89 7.02 9.39
CA GLU A 545 23.01 6.09 9.50
C GLU A 545 22.59 4.65 9.22
N PHE A 546 21.45 4.23 9.74
CA PHE A 546 20.86 2.90 9.50
C PHE A 546 20.73 2.59 8.00
N PHE A 547 20.09 3.47 7.22
CA PHE A 547 19.95 3.26 5.77
C PHE A 547 21.29 3.33 5.04
N SER A 548 22.14 4.26 5.42
CA SER A 548 23.46 4.49 4.77
C SER A 548 24.41 3.31 5.01
N LYS A 549 24.42 2.74 6.21
CA LYS A 549 25.25 1.58 6.59
C LYS A 549 25.04 0.39 5.65
N TYR A 550 23.79 0.15 5.22
CA TYR A 550 23.46 -0.96 4.34
C TYR A 550 23.35 -0.56 2.86
N GLY A 551 23.72 0.69 2.52
CA GLY A 551 23.71 1.19 1.14
C GLY A 551 22.31 1.28 0.51
N VAL A 552 21.27 1.42 1.34
CA VAL A 552 19.88 1.45 0.89
C VAL A 552 19.48 2.85 0.47
N LEU A 553 19.71 3.84 1.35
CA LEU A 553 19.50 5.27 1.07
C LEU A 553 20.70 6.05 1.63
N ASN A 554 21.15 7.06 0.91
CA ASN A 554 22.08 8.03 1.45
C ASN A 554 21.35 9.20 2.14
N ASP A 555 22.10 10.08 2.80
CA ASP A 555 21.55 11.23 3.53
C ASP A 555 20.64 12.11 2.65
N ALA A 556 21.08 12.44 1.44
CA ALA A 556 20.31 13.26 0.51
C ALA A 556 19.02 12.57 0.06
N GLU A 557 19.06 11.26 -0.19
CA GLU A 557 17.88 10.47 -0.57
C GLU A 557 16.86 10.35 0.58
N VAL A 558 17.30 10.28 1.84
CA VAL A 558 16.43 10.27 3.02
C VAL A 558 15.73 11.62 3.18
N HIS A 559 16.47 12.72 3.14
CA HIS A 559 15.92 14.07 3.24
C HIS A 559 14.93 14.38 2.10
N ALA A 560 15.25 13.97 0.87
CA ALA A 560 14.36 14.14 -0.26
C ALA A 560 13.01 13.43 -0.09
N ARG A 561 13.02 12.22 0.48
CA ARG A 561 11.79 11.47 0.75
C ARG A 561 10.99 12.09 1.88
N TYR A 562 11.65 12.59 2.92
CA TYR A 562 11.00 13.37 3.98
C TYR A 562 10.28 14.60 3.41
N VAL A 563 10.97 15.44 2.65
CA VAL A 563 10.39 16.64 2.02
C VAL A 563 9.25 16.26 1.08
N SER A 564 9.44 15.24 0.24
CA SER A 564 8.40 14.79 -0.69
C SER A 564 7.14 14.28 0.01
N LYS A 565 7.28 13.54 1.12
CA LYS A 565 6.12 13.07 1.91
C LYS A 565 5.42 14.22 2.64
N ALA A 566 6.16 15.18 3.20
CA ALA A 566 5.60 16.36 3.86
C ALA A 566 4.83 17.22 2.86
N GLU A 567 5.43 17.54 1.71
CA GLU A 567 4.76 18.28 0.65
C GLU A 567 3.50 17.56 0.14
N GLN A 568 3.56 16.24 -0.03
CA GLN A 568 2.39 15.47 -0.47
C GLN A 568 1.24 15.56 0.54
N TYR A 569 1.55 15.44 1.85
CA TYR A 569 0.57 15.59 2.92
C TYR A 569 -0.11 16.96 2.87
N ALA A 570 0.67 18.04 2.88
CA ALA A 570 0.16 19.40 2.86
C ALA A 570 -0.64 19.73 1.59
N LYS A 571 -0.13 19.33 0.40
CA LYS A 571 -0.79 19.57 -0.88
C LYS A 571 -2.12 18.83 -1.02
N LEU A 572 -2.20 17.57 -0.54
CA LEU A 572 -3.46 16.82 -0.54
C LEU A 572 -4.52 17.50 0.35
N LEU A 573 -4.16 17.88 1.57
CA LEU A 573 -5.07 18.58 2.47
C LEU A 573 -5.49 19.97 1.96
N ASN A 574 -4.58 20.69 1.28
CA ASN A 574 -4.93 21.93 0.60
C ASN A 574 -5.96 21.69 -0.53
N ILE A 575 -5.81 20.61 -1.31
CA ILE A 575 -6.79 20.24 -2.36
C ILE A 575 -8.15 19.93 -1.70
N GLU A 576 -8.16 19.14 -0.62
CA GLU A 576 -9.38 18.81 0.11
C GLU A 576 -10.07 20.09 0.66
N ALA A 577 -9.33 20.96 1.34
CA ALA A 577 -9.87 22.22 1.87
C ALA A 577 -10.47 23.11 0.78
N ASN A 578 -9.76 23.28 -0.34
CA ASN A 578 -10.25 24.06 -1.48
C ASN A 578 -11.50 23.42 -2.11
N THR A 579 -11.54 22.09 -2.20
CA THR A 579 -12.70 21.35 -2.74
C THR A 579 -13.91 21.53 -1.82
N MET A 580 -13.74 21.46 -0.49
CA MET A 580 -14.82 21.72 0.46
C MET A 580 -15.38 23.13 0.31
N VAL A 581 -14.51 24.13 0.20
CA VAL A 581 -14.92 25.54 -0.01
C VAL A 581 -15.70 25.70 -1.31
N ASP A 582 -15.22 25.12 -2.43
CA ASP A 582 -15.89 25.20 -3.72
C ASP A 582 -17.28 24.53 -3.67
N MET A 583 -17.37 23.32 -3.14
CA MET A 583 -18.64 22.59 -2.99
C MET A 583 -19.61 23.35 -2.07
N ALA A 584 -19.14 23.86 -0.92
CA ALA A 584 -20.00 24.61 0.01
C ALA A 584 -20.58 25.86 -0.63
N LYS A 585 -19.75 26.68 -1.30
CA LYS A 585 -20.17 27.94 -1.93
C LYS A 585 -21.07 27.75 -3.15
N ARG A 586 -20.79 26.74 -3.97
CA ARG A 586 -21.39 26.62 -5.30
C ARG A 586 -22.46 25.56 -5.41
N MET A 587 -22.52 24.64 -4.44
CA MET A 587 -23.47 23.51 -4.46
C MET A 587 -24.37 23.54 -3.22
N TYR A 588 -23.84 23.44 -2.02
CA TYR A 588 -24.66 23.26 -0.81
C TYR A 588 -25.39 24.53 -0.40
N LEU A 589 -24.72 25.68 -0.26
CA LEU A 589 -25.38 26.94 0.10
C LEU A 589 -26.52 27.33 -0.85
N PRO A 590 -26.36 27.26 -2.18
CA PRO A 590 -27.44 27.50 -3.12
C PRO A 590 -28.63 26.53 -2.94
N ALA A 591 -28.36 25.24 -2.81
CA ALA A 591 -29.39 24.22 -2.67
C ALA A 591 -30.22 24.35 -1.39
N ILE A 592 -29.55 24.56 -0.26
CA ILE A 592 -30.19 24.80 1.04
C ILE A 592 -31.03 26.07 1.01
N SER A 593 -30.50 27.16 0.39
CA SER A 593 -31.22 28.43 0.26
C SER A 593 -32.47 28.31 -0.61
N GLU A 594 -32.40 27.55 -1.71
CA GLU A 594 -33.56 27.30 -2.59
C GLU A 594 -34.64 26.53 -1.84
N TYR A 595 -34.30 25.44 -1.13
CA TYR A 595 -35.24 24.67 -0.33
C TYR A 595 -35.88 25.52 0.80
N SER A 596 -35.07 26.28 1.54
CA SER A 596 -35.53 27.21 2.57
C SER A 596 -36.53 28.23 1.99
N SER A 597 -36.23 28.80 0.81
CA SER A 597 -37.10 29.77 0.13
C SER A 597 -38.43 29.14 -0.30
N SER A 598 -38.42 27.88 -0.77
CA SER A 598 -39.62 27.11 -1.13
C SER A 598 -40.54 26.91 0.10
N LEU A 599 -39.95 26.51 1.23
CA LEU A 599 -40.68 26.35 2.50
C LEU A 599 -41.24 27.67 3.01
N ALA A 600 -40.44 28.76 2.95
CA ALA A 600 -40.88 30.10 3.36
C ALA A 600 -42.08 30.59 2.52
N GLY A 601 -42.08 30.34 1.21
CA GLY A 601 -43.23 30.59 0.34
C GLY A 601 -44.48 29.77 0.74
N SER A 602 -44.30 28.51 1.12
CA SER A 602 -45.39 27.66 1.62
C SER A 602 -45.95 28.23 2.95
N VAL A 603 -45.10 28.64 3.87
CA VAL A 603 -45.49 29.30 5.14
C VAL A 603 -46.34 30.54 4.88
N ALA A 604 -45.88 31.41 3.96
CA ALA A 604 -46.61 32.65 3.62
C ALA A 604 -48.00 32.35 3.05
N THR A 605 -48.09 31.40 2.10
CA THR A 605 -49.37 30.99 1.48
C THR A 605 -50.33 30.37 2.51
N LYS A 606 -49.86 29.52 3.43
CA LYS A 606 -50.68 28.92 4.47
C LYS A 606 -51.17 29.99 5.48
N ALA A 607 -50.37 30.96 5.80
CA ALA A 607 -50.74 32.08 6.67
C ALA A 607 -51.90 32.88 6.08
N GLU A 608 -51.92 33.17 4.77
CA GLU A 608 -53.00 33.81 4.07
C GLU A 608 -54.35 33.03 4.16
N LEU A 609 -54.23 31.71 4.26
CA LEU A 609 -55.41 30.83 4.46
C LEU A 609 -55.81 30.66 5.93
N GLY A 610 -55.15 31.34 6.89
CA GLY A 610 -55.40 31.21 8.32
C GLY A 610 -54.89 29.88 8.90
N LEU A 611 -54.00 29.14 8.22
CA LEU A 611 -53.41 27.88 8.68
C LEU A 611 -52.07 28.14 9.41
N GLU A 612 -51.89 27.42 10.53
CA GLU A 612 -50.58 27.40 11.19
C GLU A 612 -49.62 26.42 10.47
N ALA A 613 -48.49 26.92 10.04
CA ALA A 613 -47.43 26.16 9.39
C ALA A 613 -46.24 25.97 10.37
N ARG A 614 -46.48 25.40 11.55
CA ARG A 614 -45.46 25.31 12.59
C ARG A 614 -44.23 24.57 12.17
N ALA A 615 -44.36 23.39 11.64
CA ALA A 615 -43.25 22.54 11.23
C ALA A 615 -42.39 23.23 10.14
N GLU A 616 -43.05 23.80 9.11
CA GLU A 616 -42.34 24.49 8.03
C GLU A 616 -41.63 25.75 8.52
N ARG A 617 -42.19 26.47 9.52
CA ARG A 617 -41.51 27.62 10.11
C ARG A 617 -40.27 27.24 10.92
N GLU A 618 -40.39 26.16 11.71
CA GLU A 618 -39.25 25.61 12.45
C GLU A 618 -38.15 25.21 11.49
N LEU A 619 -38.47 24.49 10.40
CA LEU A 619 -37.50 24.10 9.34
C LEU A 619 -36.86 25.31 8.66
N VAL A 620 -37.62 26.36 8.32
CA VAL A 620 -37.06 27.60 7.72
C VAL A 620 -36.06 28.26 8.66
N VAL A 621 -36.33 28.30 9.95
CA VAL A 621 -35.40 28.87 10.95
C VAL A 621 -34.13 28.02 11.04
N GLU A 622 -34.27 26.71 11.10
CA GLU A 622 -33.16 25.75 11.18
C GLU A 622 -32.26 25.83 9.94
N LEU A 623 -32.83 25.79 8.74
CA LEU A 623 -32.12 25.94 7.46
C LEU A 623 -31.41 27.30 7.35
N THR A 624 -32.03 28.38 7.81
CA THR A 624 -31.39 29.70 7.80
C THR A 624 -30.18 29.75 8.73
N SER A 625 -30.33 29.18 9.94
CA SER A 625 -29.20 29.08 10.88
C SER A 625 -28.07 28.21 10.34
N GLY A 626 -28.39 27.10 9.64
CA GLY A 626 -27.42 26.24 8.97
C GLY A 626 -26.68 26.95 7.83
N ILE A 627 -27.37 27.77 7.04
CA ILE A 627 -26.75 28.62 5.99
C ILE A 627 -25.71 29.55 6.61
N ASP A 628 -26.06 30.26 7.70
CA ASP A 628 -25.16 31.19 8.39
C ASP A 628 -23.95 30.43 8.96
N ALA A 629 -24.17 29.25 9.59
CA ALA A 629 -23.08 28.42 10.13
C ALA A 629 -22.12 27.92 9.05
N ILE A 630 -22.65 27.47 7.90
CA ILE A 630 -21.82 27.05 6.77
C ILE A 630 -21.03 28.23 6.20
N TYR A 631 -21.66 29.41 6.07
CA TYR A 631 -21.01 30.60 5.55
C TYR A 631 -19.82 31.03 6.42
N ASP A 632 -20.00 31.04 7.75
CA ASP A 632 -18.95 31.38 8.71
C ASP A 632 -17.83 30.33 8.71
N ALA A 633 -18.17 29.02 8.67
CA ALA A 633 -17.20 27.93 8.61
C ALA A 633 -16.35 27.95 7.33
N VAL A 634 -16.95 28.31 6.19
CA VAL A 634 -16.24 28.52 4.93
C VAL A 634 -15.20 29.63 5.05
N ALA A 635 -15.58 30.76 5.64
CA ALA A 635 -14.67 31.89 5.82
C ALA A 635 -13.50 31.56 6.75
N ASP A 636 -13.75 30.80 7.83
CA ASP A 636 -12.71 30.32 8.75
C ASP A 636 -11.74 29.33 8.05
N LEU A 637 -12.27 28.37 7.30
CA LEU A 637 -11.46 27.40 6.55
C LEU A 637 -10.58 28.09 5.49
N GLU A 638 -11.12 29.04 4.72
CA GLU A 638 -10.34 29.80 3.73
C GLU A 638 -9.18 30.56 4.38
N ALA A 639 -9.45 31.21 5.53
CA ALA A 639 -8.42 31.98 6.24
C ALA A 639 -7.31 31.08 6.77
N LYS A 640 -7.65 29.95 7.40
CA LYS A 640 -6.67 28.98 7.95
C LYS A 640 -5.86 28.29 6.86
N ASN A 641 -6.53 27.87 5.77
CA ASN A 641 -5.86 27.24 4.64
C ASN A 641 -4.87 28.21 3.94
N ALA A 642 -5.23 29.50 3.83
CA ALA A 642 -4.32 30.51 3.28
C ALA A 642 -3.06 30.67 4.15
N VAL A 643 -3.22 30.69 5.48
CA VAL A 643 -2.08 30.80 6.42
C VAL A 643 -1.19 29.57 6.35
N ALA A 644 -1.76 28.36 6.35
CA ALA A 644 -1.00 27.12 6.29
C ALA A 644 -0.17 27.01 5.00
N ARG A 645 -0.77 27.32 3.85
CA ARG A 645 -0.12 27.25 2.53
C ARG A 645 1.08 28.19 2.38
N ASP A 646 1.12 29.31 3.09
CA ASP A 646 2.17 30.30 3.03
C ASP A 646 3.38 29.96 3.92
N ILE A 647 3.36 28.84 4.64
CA ILE A 647 4.47 28.34 5.47
C ILE A 647 5.51 27.67 4.58
N GLU A 648 6.77 28.11 4.67
CA GLU A 648 7.86 27.57 3.85
C GLU A 648 8.49 26.30 4.42
N ASP A 649 8.48 26.12 5.75
CA ASP A 649 9.06 24.94 6.41
C ASP A 649 8.10 23.75 6.29
N PRO A 650 8.52 22.63 5.67
CA PRO A 650 7.63 21.50 5.39
C PRO A 650 6.99 20.88 6.65
N GLN A 651 7.72 20.84 7.77
CA GLN A 651 7.18 20.30 9.01
C GLN A 651 6.12 21.23 9.63
N GLN A 652 6.44 22.53 9.68
CA GLN A 652 5.51 23.50 10.22
C GLN A 652 4.25 23.65 9.35
N GLU A 653 4.39 23.49 8.03
CA GLU A 653 3.24 23.43 7.12
C GLU A 653 2.36 22.22 7.46
N CYS A 654 2.93 21.02 7.59
CA CYS A 654 2.19 19.82 7.99
C CYS A 654 1.49 19.99 9.35
N ASP A 655 2.19 20.55 10.33
CA ASP A 655 1.63 20.82 11.67
C ASP A 655 0.45 21.81 11.61
N ALA A 656 0.54 22.86 10.78
CA ALA A 656 -0.53 23.82 10.58
C ALA A 656 -1.77 23.18 9.94
N TYR A 657 -1.58 22.28 8.96
CA TYR A 657 -2.69 21.51 8.39
C TYR A 657 -3.35 20.63 9.45
N ARG A 658 -2.59 19.86 10.23
CA ARG A 658 -3.11 19.00 11.29
C ARG A 658 -3.86 19.81 12.37
N ASP A 659 -3.25 20.91 12.86
CA ASP A 659 -3.72 21.59 14.06
C ASP A 659 -4.77 22.68 13.79
N SER A 660 -4.85 23.17 12.54
CA SER A 660 -5.72 24.30 12.21
C SER A 660 -6.68 24.02 11.05
N VAL A 661 -6.17 23.47 9.94
CA VAL A 661 -6.99 23.29 8.72
C VAL A 661 -7.95 22.12 8.89
N ILE A 662 -7.48 20.94 9.31
CA ILE A 662 -8.34 19.75 9.53
C ILE A 662 -9.47 20.07 10.51
N PRO A 663 -9.24 20.68 11.70
CA PRO A 663 -10.35 21.04 12.58
C PRO A 663 -11.36 22.01 11.95
N ALA A 664 -10.93 22.93 11.07
CA ALA A 664 -11.84 23.81 10.36
C ALA A 664 -12.63 23.07 9.25
N MET A 665 -12.01 22.09 8.58
CA MET A 665 -12.71 21.19 7.67
C MET A 665 -13.79 20.38 8.39
N ASP A 666 -13.51 19.87 9.59
CA ASP A 666 -14.47 19.11 10.41
C ASP A 666 -15.68 19.97 10.82
N VAL A 667 -15.45 21.24 11.19
CA VAL A 667 -16.53 22.16 11.51
C VAL A 667 -17.43 22.44 10.30
N LEU A 668 -16.83 22.70 9.11
CA LEU A 668 -17.58 22.89 7.89
C LEU A 668 -18.35 21.63 7.49
N ARG A 669 -17.71 20.47 7.58
CA ARG A 669 -18.36 19.18 7.31
C ARG A 669 -19.57 18.96 8.20
N ALA A 670 -19.43 19.13 9.52
CA ALA A 670 -20.52 18.93 10.47
C ALA A 670 -21.73 19.83 10.15
N ALA A 671 -21.47 21.09 9.79
CA ALA A 671 -22.54 22.04 9.44
C ALA A 671 -23.29 21.64 8.15
N VAL A 672 -22.58 21.13 7.15
CA VAL A 672 -23.21 20.68 5.89
C VAL A 672 -23.93 19.33 6.08
N ASP A 673 -23.30 18.37 6.78
CA ASP A 673 -23.88 17.05 7.01
C ASP A 673 -25.16 17.12 7.85
N GLU A 674 -25.28 18.09 8.77
CA GLU A 674 -26.52 18.36 9.50
C GLU A 674 -27.66 18.79 8.55
N MET A 675 -27.35 19.67 7.60
CA MET A 675 -28.34 20.11 6.59
C MET A 675 -28.76 19.00 5.64
N GLU A 676 -27.89 18.04 5.33
CA GLU A 676 -28.25 16.86 4.54
C GLU A 676 -29.38 16.05 5.17
N THR A 677 -29.49 16.03 6.49
CA THR A 677 -30.56 15.30 7.19
C THR A 677 -31.93 15.96 7.09
N ILE A 678 -32.01 17.23 6.66
CA ILE A 678 -33.21 18.06 6.71
C ILE A 678 -33.67 18.46 5.29
N VAL A 679 -32.71 18.72 4.40
CA VAL A 679 -33.00 19.13 3.02
C VAL A 679 -33.57 17.94 2.24
N ALA A 680 -34.64 18.16 1.48
CA ALA A 680 -35.26 17.11 0.68
C ALA A 680 -34.30 16.62 -0.42
N ASP A 681 -34.30 15.32 -0.71
CA ASP A 681 -33.41 14.67 -1.68
C ASP A 681 -33.38 15.33 -3.05
N ASP A 682 -34.54 15.81 -3.54
CA ASP A 682 -34.64 16.49 -4.83
C ASP A 682 -33.88 17.85 -4.89
N TYR A 683 -33.57 18.42 -3.74
CA TYR A 683 -32.77 19.66 -3.60
C TYR A 683 -31.31 19.39 -3.26
N TRP A 684 -30.98 18.19 -2.75
CA TRP A 684 -29.60 17.88 -2.36
C TRP A 684 -28.72 17.69 -3.59
N PRO A 685 -27.58 18.42 -3.70
CA PRO A 685 -26.88 18.57 -4.98
C PRO A 685 -25.97 17.39 -5.35
N VAL A 686 -25.71 16.45 -4.43
CA VAL A 686 -24.79 15.32 -4.64
C VAL A 686 -25.40 14.00 -4.18
N PRO A 687 -24.97 12.86 -4.71
CA PRO A 687 -25.36 11.55 -4.21
C PRO A 687 -25.04 11.36 -2.72
N SER A 688 -26.01 10.86 -1.95
CA SER A 688 -25.84 10.52 -0.54
C SER A 688 -25.10 9.19 -0.34
N TYR A 689 -24.69 8.89 0.89
CA TYR A 689 -24.11 7.59 1.24
C TYR A 689 -25.10 6.43 0.99
N ASN A 690 -26.39 6.65 1.22
CA ASN A 690 -27.42 5.66 0.92
C ASN A 690 -27.42 5.26 -0.57
N SER A 691 -27.29 6.24 -1.49
CA SER A 691 -27.27 5.95 -2.93
C SER A 691 -25.98 5.28 -3.37
N MET A 692 -24.83 5.67 -2.81
CA MET A 692 -23.54 5.14 -3.25
C MET A 692 -23.19 3.77 -2.68
N LEU A 693 -23.51 3.49 -1.40
CA LEU A 693 -23.08 2.28 -0.72
C LEU A 693 -23.98 1.06 -0.95
N PHE A 694 -25.23 1.24 -1.37
CA PHE A 694 -26.20 0.14 -1.42
C PHE A 694 -26.72 -0.22 -2.81
N TRP A 695 -26.33 0.48 -3.85
CA TRP A 695 -26.87 0.33 -5.20
C TRP A 695 -25.90 -0.25 -6.25
N VAL A 696 -24.73 -0.67 -5.88
CA VAL A 696 -23.73 -1.32 -6.78
C VAL A 696 -23.90 -2.82 -6.79
#